data_6ee38eb5eaaf208d3c4e508c71440a31
#
_entry.id   6ee38eb5eaaf208d3c4e508c71440a31
#
_cell.length_a   1.000
_cell.length_b   1.000
_cell.length_c   1.000
_cell.angle_alpha   90.00
_cell.angle_beta   90.00
_cell.angle_gamma   90.00
#
_symmetry.space_group_name_H-M   'P 1'
#
loop_
_entity.id
_entity.type
_entity.pdbx_description
1 polymer ?
#
loop_
_entity_poly.entity_id
_entity_poly.type
_entity_poly.pdbx_seq_one_letter_code
_entity_poly.pdbx_strand_id
1 'polypeptide(L)'
;MRKFNIIGAIFAVAFCLIAEGSVASALTSIDTHHTITKLALAKDGDKQRIIGVSYSGVALRADYDGQVKWEQNVSNGIMCYDLWCGDLTGDGRDEILMAIADGSVRCLDLNGKELWKFHPSPMPMISVCTIRDKKGDVYVACGGNDTNLYYLDAKGKLIKSVAASSYPSVLKPNLKWMGKEGLIENAHTINFLRPMPQEDGSDLLLMNGIISHADRNSVMFQFKPLAAKPHKSFKLSYGYGPIADMQLMDVNGEQLVVFGTTGARETLAACTYNPNTDAISKVEIAKIKGQKTPGGYRGVQTEIIPTAAGEAYFAKVGSQSFVIPFSHAKQGIKVLNSKFSFTDMCKDERGGKLIMGSAQSGGSAIHIFDLNDEGWMAAYEEIEPIGNIASILSSTDELHRQVEAFTAPEWQREPITIYDMDIPKQQNEIFTDIAENYPHVKLLGTCFITSAEDWDRKLVAGTPFETARDNRKKYTSTQDELVKKMTDSFTEDGAALWGGHGTDPFYFNPETINKVIAAADGKKTVWVWPELTILYKDDFQVAMDKLFYPLAESGSKNNAMLYIRSKHGFWLSKVYTPLWERFLDGDFADIFIPSMEETEDKSMDLSLAGRLGLWASGSCDQWGTRCARDNPSFVRNRQFCNQNLPNHFLRNSMFHISYGATYVNNFQVTSAYGDYLDIMWKMIAKGALFVPKREEIVSFSPVHLSVLEPAKEMIDEANSNTVTIRLTPELEAAKQPMVFDRMCGVWGAAAVTEWDFSRYAAGVKDRRLNFLAPYNNGVVLITPPQQGKFAKSGASRGKLVDNLHPIYKSILKEYYTDGVYYYSADGKKKYMADEYYKVIERDIEASAKLLPLTVSGDNVAWVAAESAPKHLRVSLFDGGYVNPAERRATIHFGTVTPVKIINVLTGEEYKFDPSSRTAELTIPCGMFLLLDITTDKKLI
;
A
#
# COMPACT_ATOMS: atom_id res chain seq x y z
N MET A 1 -2.90 49.81 14.11
CA MET A 1 -1.81 50.72 13.68
C MET A 1 -0.58 50.41 14.50
N ARG A 2 0.38 49.67 13.99
CA ARG A 2 1.81 49.74 14.37
C ARG A 2 2.63 49.37 13.14
N LYS A 3 3.33 50.37 12.63
CA LYS A 3 4.28 50.25 11.51
C LYS A 3 5.53 49.54 12.02
N PHE A 4 6.03 48.57 11.27
CA PHE A 4 7.41 48.12 11.41
C PHE A 4 8.23 48.52 10.18
N ASN A 5 9.28 49.20 10.42
CA ASN A 5 10.25 49.69 9.45
C ASN A 5 11.18 48.56 9.01
N ILE A 6 11.37 48.47 7.71
CA ILE A 6 12.42 47.66 7.07
C ILE A 6 13.72 48.47 7.14
N ILE A 7 14.74 47.94 7.79
CA ILE A 7 16.14 48.40 7.67
C ILE A 7 16.91 47.26 7.03
N GLY A 8 17.36 47.48 5.81
CA GLY A 8 18.28 46.58 5.12
C GLY A 8 19.67 46.69 5.72
N ALA A 9 20.27 45.55 6.06
CA ALA A 9 21.68 45.44 6.40
C ALA A 9 22.39 44.59 5.34
N ILE A 10 23.21 45.26 4.54
CA ILE A 10 24.20 44.62 3.66
C ILE A 10 25.36 44.18 4.56
N PHE A 11 25.57 42.86 4.67
CA PHE A 11 26.80 42.35 5.29
C PHE A 11 27.80 41.95 4.20
N ALA A 12 28.90 42.64 4.16
CA ALA A 12 30.08 42.25 3.42
C ALA A 12 30.76 41.08 4.13
N VAL A 13 30.91 39.95 3.45
CA VAL A 13 31.65 38.79 3.95
C VAL A 13 33.14 39.03 3.69
N ALA A 14 33.90 39.28 4.73
CA ALA A 14 35.36 39.22 4.70
C ALA A 14 35.82 37.76 4.79
N PHE A 15 36.48 37.26 3.76
CA PHE A 15 37.15 35.96 3.79
C PHE A 15 38.34 36.01 4.78
N CYS A 16 38.18 35.37 5.92
CA CYS A 16 39.32 34.91 6.72
C CYS A 16 39.58 33.45 6.38
N LEU A 17 40.65 33.18 5.67
CA LEU A 17 41.22 31.84 5.54
C LEU A 17 41.80 31.43 6.90
N ILE A 18 41.07 30.69 7.67
CA ILE A 18 41.61 29.88 8.77
C ILE A 18 41.68 28.46 8.23
N ALA A 19 42.85 27.86 8.20
CA ALA A 19 43.05 26.45 7.93
C ALA A 19 42.43 25.65 9.09
N GLU A 20 41.19 25.32 8.98
CA GLU A 20 40.52 24.35 9.87
C GLU A 20 40.82 22.96 9.38
N GLY A 21 41.49 22.16 10.21
CA GLY A 21 41.40 20.71 10.10
C GLY A 21 39.92 20.37 10.10
N SER A 22 39.47 19.62 9.07
CA SER A 22 38.08 19.23 8.94
C SER A 22 37.65 18.44 10.19
N VAL A 23 36.89 19.08 11.07
CA VAL A 23 36.13 18.37 12.09
C VAL A 23 35.14 17.53 11.31
N ALA A 24 35.27 16.21 11.38
CA ALA A 24 34.31 15.28 10.76
C ALA A 24 32.92 15.61 11.33
N SER A 25 31.97 15.91 10.48
CA SER A 25 30.59 16.19 10.90
C SER A 25 29.97 14.90 11.49
N ALA A 26 29.25 15.02 12.61
CA ALA A 26 28.52 13.92 13.24
C ALA A 26 27.54 13.21 12.27
N LEU A 27 27.20 13.86 11.15
CA LEU A 27 26.29 13.38 10.13
C LEU A 27 26.80 13.72 8.72
N THR A 28 26.79 12.74 7.83
CA THR A 28 26.92 12.92 6.38
C THR A 28 25.66 12.41 5.71
N SER A 29 25.04 13.18 4.82
CA SER A 29 23.84 12.80 4.09
C SER A 29 24.11 12.78 2.58
N ILE A 30 23.65 11.74 1.90
CA ILE A 30 23.84 11.50 0.46
C ILE A 30 22.47 11.38 -0.18
N ASP A 31 22.08 12.28 -1.07
CA ASP A 31 20.90 12.09 -1.90
C ASP A 31 21.23 11.09 -3.02
N THR A 32 20.52 9.98 -3.03
CA THR A 32 20.70 8.92 -4.02
C THR A 32 19.70 9.03 -5.16
N HIS A 33 18.75 9.96 -5.11
CA HIS A 33 17.60 10.10 -6.01
C HIS A 33 16.67 8.87 -6.07
N HIS A 34 16.92 7.87 -5.21
CA HIS A 34 16.14 6.63 -5.13
C HIS A 34 15.67 6.36 -3.70
N THR A 35 14.45 5.85 -3.55
CA THR A 35 13.97 5.40 -2.24
C THR A 35 14.66 4.09 -1.86
N ILE A 36 15.62 4.17 -0.95
CA ILE A 36 16.41 3.03 -0.50
C ILE A 36 15.56 2.14 0.42
N THR A 37 15.51 0.85 0.11
CA THR A 37 14.75 -0.15 0.88
C THR A 37 15.61 -1.07 1.71
N LYS A 38 16.84 -1.34 1.26
CA LYS A 38 17.81 -2.16 1.98
C LYS A 38 19.20 -1.55 1.88
N LEU A 39 19.96 -1.71 2.97
CA LEU A 39 21.36 -1.32 3.09
C LEU A 39 22.18 -2.52 3.54
N ALA A 40 23.38 -2.62 3.02
CA ALA A 40 24.39 -3.56 3.49
C ALA A 40 25.79 -2.96 3.34
N LEU A 41 26.73 -3.51 4.06
CA LEU A 41 28.15 -3.18 3.91
C LEU A 41 28.88 -4.30 3.18
N ALA A 42 29.65 -3.93 2.19
CA ALA A 42 30.49 -4.83 1.43
C ALA A 42 31.98 -4.59 1.70
N LYS A 43 32.72 -5.66 1.89
CA LYS A 43 34.18 -5.65 2.05
C LYS A 43 34.88 -5.45 0.72
N ASP A 44 35.82 -4.55 0.65
CA ASP A 44 36.69 -4.30 -0.50
C ASP A 44 38.15 -4.25 0.00
N GLY A 45 38.73 -5.41 0.29
CA GLY A 45 39.99 -5.54 1.06
C GLY A 45 39.81 -5.00 2.47
N ASP A 46 40.58 -3.96 2.83
CA ASP A 46 40.46 -3.31 4.14
C ASP A 46 39.39 -2.23 4.24
N LYS A 47 38.71 -1.92 3.14
CA LYS A 47 37.67 -0.87 3.07
C LYS A 47 36.28 -1.48 3.16
N GLN A 48 35.36 -0.71 3.76
CA GLN A 48 33.92 -0.99 3.69
C GLN A 48 33.28 -0.09 2.64
N ARG A 49 32.27 -0.63 1.94
CA ARG A 49 31.48 0.06 0.93
C ARG A 49 30.02 -0.02 1.31
N ILE A 50 29.30 1.06 1.12
CA ILE A 50 27.85 1.13 1.37
C ILE A 50 27.15 0.66 0.11
N ILE A 51 26.37 -0.40 0.21
CA ILE A 51 25.52 -0.91 -0.86
C ILE A 51 24.07 -0.62 -0.48
N GLY A 52 23.34 -0.01 -1.40
CA GLY A 52 21.92 0.26 -1.26
C GLY A 52 21.12 -0.36 -2.40
N VAL A 53 19.89 -0.78 -2.12
CA VAL A 53 18.92 -1.15 -3.14
C VAL A 53 17.63 -0.38 -2.93
N SER A 54 17.00 0.01 -4.04
CA SER A 54 15.83 0.86 -4.02
C SER A 54 14.52 0.09 -4.18
N TYR A 55 13.41 0.75 -3.84
CA TYR A 55 12.07 0.27 -4.07
C TYR A 55 11.78 0.00 -5.57
N SER A 56 12.45 0.73 -6.45
CA SER A 56 12.30 0.59 -7.90
C SER A 56 13.31 -0.36 -8.54
N GLY A 57 14.05 -1.12 -7.73
CA GLY A 57 14.96 -2.15 -8.22
C GLY A 57 16.29 -1.63 -8.77
N VAL A 58 16.75 -0.49 -8.29
CA VAL A 58 18.09 0.04 -8.56
C VAL A 58 19.01 -0.39 -7.42
N ALA A 59 20.14 -1.01 -7.74
CA ALA A 59 21.25 -1.21 -6.82
C ALA A 59 22.26 -0.07 -7.01
N LEU A 60 22.88 0.35 -5.92
CA LEU A 60 23.89 1.40 -5.95
C LEU A 60 24.99 1.15 -4.92
N ARG A 61 26.11 1.75 -5.17
CA ARG A 61 27.20 1.85 -4.19
C ARG A 61 27.46 3.31 -3.84
N ALA A 62 27.49 3.60 -2.56
CA ALA A 62 27.96 4.87 -2.02
C ALA A 62 29.22 4.64 -1.16
N ASP A 63 30.05 5.66 -1.06
CA ASP A 63 31.23 5.63 -0.22
C ASP A 63 31.12 6.70 0.90
N TYR A 64 31.96 6.59 1.93
CA TYR A 64 31.97 7.51 3.07
C TYR A 64 32.40 8.96 2.70
N ASP A 65 32.85 9.17 1.47
CA ASP A 65 33.13 10.50 0.93
C ASP A 65 31.86 11.29 0.49
N GLY A 66 30.69 10.72 0.73
CA GLY A 66 29.42 11.36 0.39
C GLY A 66 29.00 11.21 -1.07
N GLN A 67 29.60 10.30 -1.82
CA GLN A 67 29.36 10.14 -3.25
C GLN A 67 28.75 8.79 -3.60
N VAL A 68 27.74 8.78 -4.48
CA VAL A 68 27.30 7.58 -5.20
C VAL A 68 28.32 7.29 -6.29
N LYS A 69 28.90 6.09 -6.30
CA LYS A 69 29.96 5.67 -7.22
C LYS A 69 29.42 4.98 -8.48
N TRP A 70 28.36 4.25 -8.34
CA TRP A 70 27.65 3.66 -9.46
C TRP A 70 26.20 3.33 -9.07
N GLU A 71 25.35 3.24 -10.09
CA GLU A 71 23.97 2.80 -10.04
C GLU A 71 23.70 1.77 -11.14
N GLN A 72 22.92 0.75 -10.83
CA GLN A 72 22.54 -0.31 -11.74
C GLN A 72 21.05 -0.63 -11.60
N ASN A 73 20.28 -0.52 -12.67
CA ASN A 73 18.92 -1.06 -12.71
C ASN A 73 18.98 -2.58 -12.81
N VAL A 74 18.65 -3.27 -11.72
CA VAL A 74 18.77 -4.74 -11.63
C VAL A 74 17.47 -5.48 -11.88
N SER A 75 16.30 -4.82 -11.81
CA SER A 75 15.02 -5.54 -11.84
C SER A 75 13.87 -4.82 -12.58
N ASN A 76 14.18 -3.80 -13.36
CA ASN A 76 13.19 -3.07 -14.17
C ASN A 76 11.96 -2.60 -13.37
N GLY A 77 12.19 -2.02 -12.21
CA GLY A 77 11.13 -1.49 -11.37
C GLY A 77 10.59 -2.44 -10.32
N ILE A 78 11.07 -3.69 -10.24
CA ILE A 78 10.62 -4.68 -9.26
C ILE A 78 11.48 -4.60 -7.99
N MET A 79 10.85 -4.61 -6.83
CA MET A 79 11.47 -4.40 -5.53
C MET A 79 12.45 -5.52 -5.15
N CYS A 80 13.55 -5.15 -4.51
CA CYS A 80 14.46 -6.06 -3.83
C CYS A 80 14.01 -6.24 -2.36
N TYR A 81 13.86 -7.50 -1.93
CA TYR A 81 13.43 -7.84 -0.57
C TYR A 81 14.58 -7.98 0.43
N ASP A 82 15.71 -8.52 0.00
CA ASP A 82 16.88 -8.74 0.84
C ASP A 82 18.16 -8.42 0.10
N LEU A 83 19.14 -7.94 0.82
CA LEU A 83 20.46 -7.58 0.35
C LEU A 83 21.49 -8.21 1.29
N TRP A 84 22.45 -8.90 0.73
CA TRP A 84 23.54 -9.53 1.45
C TRP A 84 24.85 -9.32 0.70
N CYS A 85 25.92 -9.06 1.44
CA CYS A 85 27.28 -8.98 0.88
C CYS A 85 28.14 -10.08 1.52
N GLY A 86 28.92 -10.77 0.72
CA GLY A 86 29.79 -11.84 1.20
C GLY A 86 30.75 -12.32 0.12
N ASP A 87 31.98 -12.67 0.53
CA ASP A 87 33.06 -13.15 -0.34
C ASP A 87 32.74 -14.57 -0.81
N LEU A 88 32.26 -14.72 -2.04
CA LEU A 88 31.96 -15.99 -2.68
C LEU A 88 33.15 -16.59 -3.41
N THR A 89 34.08 -15.77 -3.80
CA THR A 89 35.21 -16.18 -4.64
C THR A 89 36.49 -16.44 -3.84
N GLY A 90 36.55 -15.98 -2.59
CA GLY A 90 37.69 -16.12 -1.69
C GLY A 90 38.85 -15.16 -2.01
N ASP A 91 38.52 -14.02 -2.71
CA ASP A 91 39.54 -13.04 -3.10
C ASP A 91 39.64 -11.87 -2.09
N GLY A 92 38.85 -11.89 -1.00
CA GLY A 92 38.79 -10.86 0.03
C GLY A 92 37.91 -9.69 -0.30
N ARG A 93 37.13 -9.82 -1.37
CA ARG A 93 36.11 -8.84 -1.79
C ARG A 93 34.73 -9.48 -1.82
N ASP A 94 33.76 -8.78 -1.30
CA ASP A 94 32.40 -9.29 -1.25
C ASP A 94 31.71 -9.18 -2.60
N GLU A 95 30.92 -10.17 -2.95
CA GLU A 95 29.87 -10.08 -3.94
C GLU A 95 28.58 -9.58 -3.29
N ILE A 96 27.72 -8.96 -4.13
CA ILE A 96 26.43 -8.39 -3.75
C ILE A 96 25.33 -9.33 -4.18
N LEU A 97 24.60 -9.89 -3.23
CA LEU A 97 23.49 -10.79 -3.45
C LEU A 97 22.16 -10.11 -3.17
N MET A 98 21.20 -10.22 -4.08
CA MET A 98 19.89 -9.61 -3.96
C MET A 98 18.78 -10.62 -4.18
N ALA A 99 17.84 -10.70 -3.24
CA ALA A 99 16.60 -11.45 -3.38
C ALA A 99 15.50 -10.53 -3.92
N ILE A 100 14.95 -10.83 -5.09
CA ILE A 100 14.06 -9.93 -5.84
C ILE A 100 12.65 -10.50 -5.91
N ALA A 101 11.66 -9.63 -5.90
CA ALA A 101 10.25 -9.99 -5.93
C ALA A 101 9.80 -10.64 -7.25
N ASP A 102 10.60 -10.62 -8.30
CA ASP A 102 10.38 -11.39 -9.52
C ASP A 102 10.65 -12.89 -9.37
N GLY A 103 11.14 -13.32 -8.20
CA GLY A 103 11.54 -14.71 -7.91
C GLY A 103 13.00 -14.99 -8.17
N SER A 104 13.80 -13.99 -8.54
CA SER A 104 15.23 -14.20 -8.82
C SER A 104 16.12 -13.85 -7.63
N VAL A 105 17.30 -14.50 -7.60
CA VAL A 105 18.48 -14.00 -6.91
C VAL A 105 19.45 -13.49 -7.95
N ARG A 106 20.02 -12.32 -7.74
CA ARG A 106 21.09 -11.77 -8.58
C ARG A 106 22.35 -11.54 -7.78
N CYS A 107 23.47 -11.75 -8.43
CA CYS A 107 24.79 -11.51 -7.88
C CYS A 107 25.51 -10.47 -8.72
N LEU A 108 26.02 -9.42 -8.08
CA LEU A 108 26.86 -8.42 -8.71
C LEU A 108 28.25 -8.43 -8.07
N ASP A 109 29.26 -7.99 -8.83
CA ASP A 109 30.55 -7.60 -8.25
C ASP A 109 30.44 -6.18 -7.61
N LEU A 110 31.49 -5.75 -6.90
CA LEU A 110 31.56 -4.43 -6.27
C LEU A 110 31.59 -3.24 -7.25
N ASN A 111 31.68 -3.50 -8.55
CA ASN A 111 31.59 -2.47 -9.59
C ASN A 111 30.20 -2.42 -10.23
N GLY A 112 29.24 -3.20 -9.71
CA GLY A 112 27.87 -3.24 -10.20
C GLY A 112 27.63 -4.15 -11.40
N LYS A 113 28.63 -4.95 -11.82
CA LYS A 113 28.48 -5.88 -12.94
C LYS A 113 27.78 -7.16 -12.47
N GLU A 114 26.69 -7.54 -13.15
CA GLU A 114 26.02 -8.83 -12.90
C GLU A 114 26.94 -10.00 -13.26
N LEU A 115 27.16 -10.87 -12.29
CA LEU A 115 27.94 -12.10 -12.44
C LEU A 115 27.06 -13.28 -12.83
N TRP A 116 25.89 -13.41 -12.19
CA TRP A 116 24.92 -14.45 -12.48
C TRP A 116 23.53 -14.10 -11.96
N LYS A 117 22.53 -14.82 -12.49
CA LYS A 117 21.12 -14.79 -12.06
C LYS A 117 20.61 -16.22 -11.83
N PHE A 118 19.93 -16.46 -10.73
CA PHE A 118 19.18 -17.68 -10.44
C PHE A 118 17.68 -17.34 -10.34
N HIS A 119 16.83 -18.06 -11.06
CA HIS A 119 15.38 -17.78 -11.15
C HIS A 119 14.60 -19.10 -11.19
N PRO A 120 14.33 -19.72 -10.03
CA PRO A 120 13.68 -21.03 -9.97
C PRO A 120 12.16 -20.97 -10.19
N SER A 121 11.53 -19.85 -9.89
CA SER A 121 10.08 -19.68 -9.82
C SER A 121 9.73 -18.20 -9.96
N PRO A 122 8.54 -17.84 -10.47
CA PRO A 122 8.06 -16.45 -10.49
C PRO A 122 7.61 -15.97 -9.10
N MET A 123 7.65 -16.82 -8.09
CA MET A 123 7.31 -16.47 -6.71
C MET A 123 8.39 -15.60 -6.08
N PRO A 124 8.04 -14.52 -5.35
CA PRO A 124 9.04 -13.63 -4.76
C PRO A 124 10.12 -14.37 -3.97
N MET A 125 11.36 -14.08 -4.32
CA MET A 125 12.51 -14.43 -3.51
C MET A 125 12.59 -13.41 -2.37
N ILE A 126 12.60 -13.89 -1.11
CA ILE A 126 12.45 -13.01 0.06
C ILE A 126 13.76 -12.82 0.80
N SER A 127 14.62 -13.83 0.85
CA SER A 127 15.85 -13.73 1.61
C SER A 127 17.00 -14.47 0.95
N VAL A 128 18.22 -13.97 1.18
CA VAL A 128 19.46 -14.52 0.69
C VAL A 128 20.59 -14.29 1.68
N CYS A 129 21.50 -15.23 1.83
CA CYS A 129 22.76 -15.06 2.54
C CYS A 129 23.82 -16.05 2.05
N THR A 130 25.06 -15.86 2.46
CA THR A 130 26.14 -16.87 2.30
C THR A 130 26.20 -17.76 3.52
N ILE A 131 26.60 -19.01 3.34
CA ILE A 131 26.93 -19.95 4.41
C ILE A 131 28.20 -20.73 4.06
N ARG A 132 28.94 -21.12 5.08
CA ARG A 132 30.21 -21.88 4.94
C ARG A 132 30.10 -23.27 5.54
N ASP A 133 30.62 -24.26 4.86
CA ASP A 133 30.71 -25.60 5.41
C ASP A 133 32.03 -25.82 6.20
N LYS A 134 32.19 -27.01 6.80
CA LYS A 134 33.39 -27.37 7.58
C LYS A 134 34.71 -27.45 6.77
N LYS A 135 34.59 -27.49 5.42
CA LYS A 135 35.78 -27.48 4.55
C LYS A 135 36.19 -26.06 4.17
N GLY A 136 35.36 -25.09 4.53
CA GLY A 136 35.54 -23.70 4.15
C GLY A 136 34.87 -23.32 2.82
N ASP A 137 34.17 -24.28 2.17
CA ASP A 137 33.44 -24.01 0.94
C ASP A 137 32.25 -23.09 1.22
N VAL A 138 32.05 -22.05 0.39
CA VAL A 138 30.99 -21.05 0.54
C VAL A 138 29.85 -21.36 -0.42
N TYR A 139 28.63 -21.28 0.08
CA TYR A 139 27.40 -21.49 -0.66
C TYR A 139 26.45 -20.29 -0.48
N VAL A 140 25.59 -20.08 -1.45
CA VAL A 140 24.47 -19.12 -1.31
C VAL A 140 23.24 -19.91 -0.87
N ALA A 141 22.62 -19.46 0.22
CA ALA A 141 21.32 -19.93 0.67
C ALA A 141 20.28 -18.87 0.32
N CYS A 142 19.19 -19.26 -0.35
CA CYS A 142 18.10 -18.34 -0.70
C CYS A 142 16.75 -19.02 -0.65
N GLY A 143 15.69 -18.23 -0.53
CA GLY A 143 14.32 -18.76 -0.51
C GLY A 143 13.28 -17.67 -0.34
N GLY A 144 12.04 -18.05 -0.51
CA GLY A 144 10.95 -17.10 -0.52
C GLY A 144 9.56 -17.71 -0.41
N ASN A 145 8.65 -17.18 -1.21
CA ASN A 145 7.22 -17.51 -1.15
C ASN A 145 6.87 -18.85 -1.83
N ASP A 146 7.77 -19.42 -2.60
CA ASP A 146 7.60 -20.75 -3.19
C ASP A 146 7.86 -21.90 -2.21
N THR A 147 8.11 -21.57 -0.94
CA THR A 147 8.32 -22.51 0.17
C THR A 147 9.56 -23.40 0.06
N ASN A 148 10.47 -23.10 -0.85
CA ASN A 148 11.71 -23.84 -1.04
C ASN A 148 12.93 -23.09 -0.49
N LEU A 149 13.80 -23.82 0.18
CA LEU A 149 15.16 -23.39 0.51
C LEU A 149 16.10 -23.90 -0.57
N TYR A 150 16.80 -23.00 -1.22
CA TYR A 150 17.77 -23.30 -2.28
C TYR A 150 19.19 -23.09 -1.79
N TYR A 151 20.07 -24.00 -2.20
CA TYR A 151 21.51 -23.86 -2.02
C TYR A 151 22.19 -23.79 -3.39
N LEU A 152 22.96 -22.73 -3.61
CA LEU A 152 23.68 -22.50 -4.84
C LEU A 152 25.19 -22.51 -4.58
N ASP A 153 25.99 -22.84 -5.61
CA ASP A 153 27.43 -22.61 -5.58
C ASP A 153 27.78 -21.13 -5.81
N ALA A 154 29.03 -20.76 -5.72
CA ALA A 154 29.51 -19.40 -5.92
C ALA A 154 29.21 -18.82 -7.33
N LYS A 155 28.87 -19.70 -8.30
CA LYS A 155 28.50 -19.30 -9.68
C LYS A 155 26.98 -19.25 -9.91
N GLY A 156 26.16 -19.36 -8.86
CA GLY A 156 24.71 -19.35 -8.95
C GLY A 156 24.07 -20.64 -9.45
N LYS A 157 24.84 -21.74 -9.57
CA LYS A 157 24.31 -23.04 -9.99
C LYS A 157 23.63 -23.73 -8.81
N LEU A 158 22.41 -24.22 -9.03
CA LEU A 158 21.66 -24.99 -8.03
C LEU A 158 22.39 -26.29 -7.65
N ILE A 159 22.69 -26.42 -6.36
CA ILE A 159 23.22 -27.64 -5.76
C ILE A 159 22.09 -28.47 -5.16
N LYS A 160 21.16 -27.80 -4.45
CA LYS A 160 20.09 -28.50 -3.72
C LYS A 160 18.89 -27.61 -3.52
N SER A 161 17.70 -28.21 -3.60
CA SER A 161 16.43 -27.61 -3.18
C SER A 161 15.83 -28.43 -2.03
N VAL A 162 15.25 -27.77 -1.03
CA VAL A 162 14.63 -28.36 0.13
C VAL A 162 13.25 -27.78 0.32
N ALA A 163 12.20 -28.54 -0.01
CA ALA A 163 10.83 -28.10 0.16
C ALA A 163 10.43 -28.07 1.65
N ALA A 164 9.67 -27.06 2.04
CA ALA A 164 9.15 -26.94 3.40
C ALA A 164 8.31 -28.16 3.83
N SER A 165 7.59 -28.78 2.89
CA SER A 165 6.82 -29.99 3.11
C SER A 165 7.64 -31.24 3.39
N SER A 166 8.95 -31.22 3.15
CA SER A 166 9.84 -32.39 3.31
C SER A 166 10.32 -32.62 4.75
N TYR A 167 10.01 -31.73 5.68
CA TYR A 167 10.38 -31.85 7.09
C TYR A 167 9.29 -31.33 8.02
N PRO A 168 9.20 -31.83 9.28
CA PRO A 168 8.16 -31.40 10.20
C PRO A 168 8.35 -29.95 10.66
N SER A 169 7.24 -29.25 10.91
CA SER A 169 7.20 -27.94 11.57
C SER A 169 6.55 -28.01 12.94
N VAL A 170 7.03 -27.19 13.87
CA VAL A 170 6.40 -26.99 15.17
C VAL A 170 5.13 -26.13 15.08
N LEU A 171 4.92 -25.44 13.96
CA LEU A 171 3.69 -24.69 13.68
C LEU A 171 2.70 -25.60 12.95
N LYS A 172 1.43 -25.50 13.37
CA LYS A 172 0.32 -26.15 12.67
C LYS A 172 -0.52 -25.11 11.96
N PRO A 173 -0.99 -25.40 10.75
CA PRO A 173 -1.91 -24.50 10.02
C PRO A 173 -3.17 -24.27 10.84
N ASN A 174 -3.70 -23.04 10.80
CA ASN A 174 -4.98 -22.73 11.42
C ASN A 174 -6.12 -23.12 10.47
N LEU A 175 -6.56 -24.36 10.54
CA LEU A 175 -7.59 -24.93 9.66
C LEU A 175 -8.95 -24.22 9.72
N LYS A 176 -9.22 -23.49 10.81
CA LYS A 176 -10.44 -22.68 10.94
C LYS A 176 -10.52 -21.57 9.88
N TRP A 177 -9.39 -20.98 9.55
CA TRP A 177 -9.28 -19.88 8.61
C TRP A 177 -8.95 -20.33 7.17
N MET A 178 -8.23 -21.44 7.05
CA MET A 178 -7.63 -21.88 5.79
C MET A 178 -8.47 -22.91 5.05
N GLY A 179 -9.45 -23.55 5.73
CA GLY A 179 -10.15 -24.71 5.19
C GLY A 179 -9.26 -25.96 5.19
N LYS A 180 -9.83 -27.12 4.83
CA LYS A 180 -9.12 -28.39 4.82
C LYS A 180 -8.53 -28.76 3.45
N GLU A 181 -9.08 -28.19 2.38
CA GLU A 181 -8.71 -28.54 1.01
C GLU A 181 -7.52 -27.71 0.53
N GLY A 182 -6.53 -28.37 -0.06
CA GLY A 182 -5.38 -27.75 -0.69
C GLY A 182 -4.31 -27.20 0.25
N LEU A 183 -4.35 -27.53 1.55
CA LEU A 183 -3.29 -27.16 2.48
C LEU A 183 -2.10 -28.09 2.38
N ILE A 184 -0.94 -27.52 2.14
CA ILE A 184 0.32 -28.22 2.38
C ILE A 184 0.58 -28.21 3.88
N GLU A 185 0.59 -29.36 4.49
CA GLU A 185 1.09 -29.50 5.85
C GLU A 185 2.54 -29.02 5.89
N ASN A 186 2.86 -28.09 6.77
CA ASN A 186 4.17 -27.44 6.90
C ASN A 186 4.60 -26.50 5.75
N ALA A 187 3.72 -26.07 4.87
CA ALA A 187 4.06 -25.02 3.93
C ALA A 187 4.35 -23.70 4.67
N HIS A 188 5.60 -23.33 4.76
CA HIS A 188 6.00 -22.04 5.30
C HIS A 188 6.87 -21.30 4.28
N THR A 189 6.67 -19.99 4.21
CA THR A 189 7.54 -19.11 3.43
C THR A 189 8.79 -18.81 4.20
N ILE A 190 9.88 -18.58 3.49
CA ILE A 190 11.12 -18.12 4.07
C ILE A 190 11.06 -16.60 4.19
N ASN A 191 11.16 -16.11 5.42
CA ASN A 191 11.15 -14.68 5.70
C ASN A 191 12.57 -14.12 5.85
N PHE A 192 13.43 -14.81 6.60
CA PHE A 192 14.84 -14.45 6.78
C PHE A 192 15.74 -15.67 6.75
N LEU A 193 16.91 -15.49 6.17
CA LEU A 193 18.05 -16.42 6.22
C LEU A 193 19.27 -15.66 6.72
N ARG A 194 19.95 -16.20 7.75
CA ARG A 194 21.19 -15.60 8.26
C ARG A 194 22.17 -16.71 8.67
N PRO A 195 23.48 -16.56 8.39
CA PRO A 195 24.50 -17.49 8.87
C PRO A 195 24.71 -17.30 10.36
N MET A 196 24.96 -18.41 11.08
CA MET A 196 25.38 -18.41 12.48
C MET A 196 26.73 -19.12 12.56
N PRO A 197 27.85 -18.39 12.67
CA PRO A 197 29.20 -18.99 12.76
C PRO A 197 29.33 -19.96 13.92
N GLN A 198 30.04 -21.06 13.70
CA GLN A 198 30.33 -22.10 14.67
C GLN A 198 31.83 -22.13 14.99
N GLU A 199 32.21 -22.67 16.15
CA GLU A 199 33.59 -22.79 16.58
C GLU A 199 34.46 -23.61 15.60
N ASP A 200 33.85 -24.55 14.87
CA ASP A 200 34.52 -25.38 13.88
C ASP A 200 34.73 -24.71 12.51
N GLY A 201 34.45 -23.42 12.41
CA GLY A 201 34.57 -22.61 11.19
C GLY A 201 33.45 -22.79 10.18
N SER A 202 32.46 -23.65 10.44
CA SER A 202 31.25 -23.77 9.64
C SER A 202 30.17 -22.78 10.11
N ASP A 203 29.12 -22.61 9.33
CA ASP A 203 27.94 -21.90 9.73
C ASP A 203 26.75 -22.85 9.96
N LEU A 204 25.87 -22.53 10.91
CA LEU A 204 24.51 -22.99 10.84
C LEU A 204 23.66 -21.92 10.09
N LEU A 205 22.74 -22.34 9.25
CA LEU A 205 21.80 -21.47 8.62
C LEU A 205 20.59 -21.29 9.53
N LEU A 206 20.39 -20.08 10.03
CA LEU A 206 19.18 -19.68 10.70
C LEU A 206 18.13 -19.30 9.67
N MET A 207 16.96 -19.91 9.75
CA MET A 207 15.83 -19.62 8.86
C MET A 207 14.60 -19.24 9.67
N ASN A 208 14.08 -18.04 9.45
CA ASN A 208 12.77 -17.66 9.96
C ASN A 208 11.69 -18.00 8.93
N GLY A 209 10.76 -18.86 9.30
CA GLY A 209 9.64 -19.31 8.47
C GLY A 209 8.29 -18.79 8.97
N ILE A 210 7.37 -18.54 8.03
CA ILE A 210 6.02 -18.09 8.31
C ILE A 210 5.04 -19.01 7.59
N ILE A 211 4.10 -19.63 8.30
CA ILE A 211 3.07 -20.48 7.68
C ILE A 211 1.92 -19.62 7.19
N SER A 212 1.40 -18.74 8.04
CA SER A 212 0.27 -17.89 7.74
C SER A 212 0.23 -16.74 8.73
N HIS A 213 -0.26 -15.59 8.31
CA HIS A 213 -0.48 -14.49 9.25
C HIS A 213 -1.58 -14.82 10.29
N ALA A 214 -2.50 -15.72 9.96
CA ALA A 214 -3.58 -16.11 10.88
C ALA A 214 -3.06 -16.76 12.17
N ASP A 215 -1.92 -17.41 12.13
CA ASP A 215 -1.28 -17.98 13.31
C ASP A 215 -0.55 -16.94 14.15
N ARG A 216 -0.25 -15.78 13.60
CA ARG A 216 0.49 -14.69 14.28
C ARG A 216 1.85 -15.13 14.86
N ASN A 217 2.35 -16.27 14.45
CA ASN A 217 3.57 -16.86 14.93
C ASN A 217 4.48 -17.20 13.75
N SER A 218 5.76 -17.28 14.04
CA SER A 218 6.73 -17.77 13.11
C SER A 218 7.62 -18.82 13.76
N VAL A 219 8.40 -19.51 12.96
CA VAL A 219 9.30 -20.58 13.41
C VAL A 219 10.73 -20.20 13.06
N MET A 220 11.65 -20.54 13.94
CA MET A 220 13.09 -20.56 13.67
C MET A 220 13.53 -21.98 13.41
N PHE A 221 14.22 -22.17 12.31
CA PHE A 221 14.90 -23.41 11.96
C PHE A 221 16.41 -23.19 11.95
N GLN A 222 17.16 -24.22 12.33
CA GLN A 222 18.61 -24.25 12.19
C GLN A 222 18.98 -25.41 11.26
N PHE A 223 19.62 -25.09 10.15
CA PHE A 223 20.08 -26.07 9.19
C PHE A 223 21.63 -26.14 9.20
N LYS A 224 22.19 -27.33 9.14
CA LYS A 224 23.58 -27.47 8.74
C LYS A 224 23.73 -27.20 7.24
N PRO A 225 24.87 -26.73 6.75
CA PRO A 225 25.06 -26.48 5.33
C PRO A 225 24.64 -27.69 4.48
N LEU A 226 23.88 -27.41 3.42
CA LEU A 226 23.35 -28.41 2.48
C LEU A 226 22.44 -29.49 3.11
N ALA A 227 22.00 -29.36 4.36
CA ALA A 227 21.12 -30.34 4.98
C ALA A 227 19.74 -30.36 4.35
N ALA A 228 19.10 -31.54 4.28
CA ALA A 228 17.74 -31.71 3.79
C ALA A 228 16.68 -31.51 4.88
N LYS A 229 17.08 -31.48 6.13
CA LYS A 229 16.20 -31.31 7.29
C LYS A 229 16.87 -30.39 8.30
N PRO A 230 16.07 -29.63 9.04
CA PRO A 230 16.60 -28.79 10.10
C PRO A 230 17.24 -29.66 11.20
N HIS A 231 18.31 -29.17 11.75
CA HIS A 231 18.92 -29.72 12.98
C HIS A 231 18.05 -29.46 14.20
N LYS A 232 17.41 -28.26 14.23
CA LYS A 232 16.54 -27.80 15.31
C LYS A 232 15.44 -26.92 14.75
N SER A 233 14.29 -26.91 15.42
CA SER A 233 13.21 -25.95 15.15
C SER A 233 12.61 -25.44 16.45
N PHE A 234 12.24 -24.16 16.45
CA PHE A 234 11.71 -23.47 17.61
C PHE A 234 10.59 -22.51 17.23
N LYS A 235 9.46 -22.54 17.97
CA LYS A 235 8.34 -21.63 17.73
C LYS A 235 8.63 -20.28 18.39
N LEU A 236 8.63 -19.21 17.61
CA LEU A 236 8.64 -17.85 18.12
C LEU A 236 7.22 -17.40 18.41
N SER A 237 6.91 -17.16 19.69
CA SER A 237 5.59 -16.71 20.15
C SER A 237 5.68 -15.25 20.59
N TYR A 238 5.38 -14.33 19.68
CA TYR A 238 5.32 -12.91 19.99
C TYR A 238 4.36 -12.21 19.01
N GLY A 239 3.43 -11.51 19.49
CA GLY A 239 2.58 -10.58 18.78
C GLY A 239 2.04 -11.02 17.44
N TYR A 240 1.82 -10.08 16.56
CA TYR A 240 1.08 -10.22 15.31
C TYR A 240 2.02 -10.16 14.09
N GLY A 241 2.03 -11.22 13.30
CA GLY A 241 2.68 -11.24 11.99
C GLY A 241 4.17 -11.63 12.02
N PRO A 242 4.86 -11.46 10.89
CA PRO A 242 6.27 -11.80 10.73
C PRO A 242 7.19 -10.86 11.50
N ILE A 243 8.43 -11.29 11.73
CA ILE A 243 9.47 -10.36 12.20
C ILE A 243 9.85 -9.38 11.08
N ALA A 244 10.23 -8.17 11.48
CA ALA A 244 10.60 -7.09 10.57
C ALA A 244 12.06 -7.15 10.14
N ASP A 245 12.91 -7.66 11.06
CA ASP A 245 14.35 -7.75 10.88
C ASP A 245 14.90 -8.92 11.69
N MET A 246 16.02 -9.46 11.26
CA MET A 246 16.73 -10.54 11.93
C MET A 246 18.22 -10.43 11.65
N GLN A 247 19.01 -10.25 12.71
CA GLN A 247 20.47 -10.22 12.63
C GLN A 247 21.07 -11.07 13.73
N LEU A 248 22.25 -11.64 13.50
CA LEU A 248 23.04 -12.29 14.52
C LEU A 248 24.07 -11.28 15.04
N MET A 249 24.10 -11.07 16.35
CA MET A 249 24.98 -10.12 16.99
C MET A 249 25.67 -10.73 18.21
N ASP A 250 26.88 -10.29 18.48
CA ASP A 250 27.56 -10.57 19.74
C ASP A 250 27.09 -9.57 20.81
N VAL A 251 26.53 -10.09 21.88
CA VAL A 251 26.04 -9.30 23.01
C VAL A 251 26.73 -9.81 24.27
N ASN A 252 27.70 -9.05 24.77
CA ASN A 252 28.52 -9.42 25.91
C ASN A 252 29.22 -10.80 25.78
N GLY A 253 29.70 -11.13 24.59
CA GLY A 253 30.37 -12.41 24.30
C GLY A 253 29.43 -13.60 24.07
N GLU A 254 28.12 -13.35 23.94
CA GLU A 254 27.11 -14.33 23.61
C GLU A 254 26.49 -14.03 22.25
N GLN A 255 26.45 -14.99 21.35
CA GLN A 255 25.79 -14.85 20.07
C GLN A 255 24.25 -14.89 20.24
N LEU A 256 23.57 -13.78 19.96
CA LEU A 256 22.13 -13.68 20.01
C LEU A 256 21.55 -13.29 18.65
N VAL A 257 20.38 -13.85 18.32
CA VAL A 257 19.56 -13.32 17.24
C VAL A 257 18.81 -12.10 17.77
N VAL A 258 19.15 -10.93 17.26
CA VAL A 258 18.44 -9.68 17.55
C VAL A 258 17.40 -9.49 16.47
N PHE A 259 16.15 -9.32 16.85
CA PHE A 259 15.06 -9.16 15.90
C PHE A 259 13.99 -8.17 16.37
N GLY A 260 13.30 -7.60 15.42
CA GLY A 260 12.19 -6.71 15.65
C GLY A 260 10.87 -7.33 15.18
N THR A 261 9.78 -6.98 15.85
CA THR A 261 8.44 -7.41 15.42
C THR A 261 7.84 -6.44 14.40
N THR A 262 6.96 -6.97 13.56
CA THR A 262 5.98 -6.16 12.84
C THR A 262 4.64 -6.32 13.52
N GLY A 263 3.83 -5.32 13.61
CA GLY A 263 2.53 -5.58 14.14
C GLY A 263 1.72 -4.35 14.45
N ALA A 264 0.54 -4.63 14.97
CA ALA A 264 -0.29 -3.61 15.55
C ALA A 264 0.46 -2.94 16.73
N ARG A 265 0.05 -1.72 17.05
CA ARG A 265 0.71 -0.84 18.00
C ARG A 265 1.08 -1.52 19.33
N GLU A 266 0.19 -2.38 19.83
CA GLU A 266 0.34 -3.07 21.10
C GLU A 266 1.34 -4.23 21.08
N THR A 267 1.80 -4.64 19.90
CA THR A 267 2.72 -5.77 19.72
C THR A 267 4.11 -5.37 19.21
N LEU A 268 4.38 -4.07 19.09
CA LEU A 268 5.71 -3.61 18.70
C LEU A 268 6.72 -3.90 19.81
N ALA A 269 7.74 -4.68 19.50
CA ALA A 269 8.78 -5.07 20.43
C ALA A 269 10.16 -5.22 19.76
N ALA A 270 11.19 -4.85 20.51
CA ALA A 270 12.57 -5.26 20.28
C ALA A 270 12.85 -6.54 21.08
N CYS A 271 13.47 -7.52 20.46
CA CYS A 271 13.62 -8.86 21.01
C CYS A 271 15.01 -9.40 20.78
N THR A 272 15.45 -10.27 21.70
CA THR A 272 16.61 -11.16 21.50
C THR A 272 16.19 -12.62 21.64
N TYR A 273 16.80 -13.49 20.86
CA TYR A 273 16.63 -14.93 20.93
C TYR A 273 18.01 -15.59 21.00
N ASN A 274 18.21 -16.43 22.00
CA ASN A 274 19.40 -17.21 22.13
C ASN A 274 19.22 -18.57 21.41
N PRO A 275 19.91 -18.81 20.31
CA PRO A 275 19.72 -20.02 19.51
C PRO A 275 20.21 -21.30 20.21
N ASN A 276 21.01 -21.19 21.26
CA ASN A 276 21.51 -22.32 22.01
C ASN A 276 20.56 -22.75 23.14
N THR A 277 19.92 -21.79 23.81
CA THR A 277 19.07 -22.07 24.97
C THR A 277 17.57 -21.90 24.67
N ASP A 278 17.20 -21.36 23.50
CA ASP A 278 15.85 -20.99 23.10
C ASP A 278 15.22 -19.88 23.96
N ALA A 279 16.01 -19.22 24.77
CA ALA A 279 15.53 -18.11 25.59
C ALA A 279 15.20 -16.88 24.74
N ILE A 280 14.06 -16.26 25.02
CA ILE A 280 13.63 -15.00 24.43
C ILE A 280 13.59 -13.93 25.50
N SER A 281 14.25 -12.81 25.24
CA SER A 281 14.07 -11.58 26.01
C SER A 281 13.46 -10.51 25.13
N LYS A 282 12.55 -9.69 25.66
CA LYS A 282 11.89 -8.62 24.87
C LYS A 282 11.57 -7.41 25.71
N VAL A 283 11.51 -6.26 25.02
CA VAL A 283 10.93 -5.03 25.51
C VAL A 283 9.80 -4.60 24.60
N GLU A 284 8.60 -4.39 25.17
CA GLU A 284 7.47 -3.89 24.38
C GLU A 284 7.58 -2.36 24.26
N ILE A 285 8.04 -1.91 23.11
CA ILE A 285 8.29 -0.48 22.84
C ILE A 285 6.98 0.31 22.84
N ALA A 286 5.90 -0.30 22.36
CA ALA A 286 4.59 0.36 22.30
C ALA A 286 4.00 0.68 23.68
N LYS A 287 4.52 0.11 24.75
CA LYS A 287 4.02 0.24 26.14
C LYS A 287 4.95 1.06 27.03
N ILE A 288 5.85 1.83 26.46
CA ILE A 288 6.73 2.69 27.25
C ILE A 288 5.93 3.89 27.74
N LYS A 289 5.89 4.09 29.07
CA LYS A 289 5.13 5.16 29.72
C LYS A 289 5.62 6.54 29.24
N GLY A 290 4.68 7.40 28.88
CA GLY A 290 4.98 8.78 28.44
C GLY A 290 5.32 8.89 26.95
N GLN A 291 5.42 7.78 26.22
CA GLN A 291 5.69 7.79 24.79
C GLN A 291 4.44 7.40 24.00
N LYS A 292 4.08 8.24 23.01
CA LYS A 292 3.10 7.87 21.99
C LYS A 292 3.85 7.17 20.86
N THR A 293 3.79 5.86 20.83
CA THR A 293 4.25 5.11 19.66
C THR A 293 3.31 5.45 18.49
N PRO A 294 3.85 5.80 17.33
CA PRO A 294 3.00 6.09 16.18
C PRO A 294 2.08 4.90 15.88
N GLY A 295 0.81 5.17 15.60
CA GLY A 295 -0.19 4.13 15.31
C GLY A 295 0.09 3.37 14.02
N GLY A 296 -0.56 2.23 13.83
CA GLY A 296 -0.47 1.39 12.64
C GLY A 296 0.61 0.31 12.72
N TYR A 297 0.73 -0.46 11.63
CA TYR A 297 1.70 -1.54 11.52
C TYR A 297 3.08 -0.98 11.19
N ARG A 298 4.08 -1.27 12.01
CA ARG A 298 5.45 -0.79 11.83
C ARG A 298 6.45 -1.92 12.05
N GLY A 299 7.56 -1.86 11.32
CA GLY A 299 8.69 -2.75 11.52
C GLY A 299 9.68 -2.16 12.52
N VAL A 300 10.12 -3.00 13.47
CA VAL A 300 11.22 -2.70 14.37
C VAL A 300 12.49 -3.30 13.80
N GLN A 301 13.57 -2.50 13.71
CA GLN A 301 14.89 -2.95 13.34
C GLN A 301 15.87 -2.51 14.41
N THR A 302 16.86 -3.34 14.72
CA THR A 302 17.75 -3.12 15.87
C THR A 302 19.21 -3.29 15.49
N GLU A 303 20.06 -2.39 15.98
CA GLU A 303 21.53 -2.45 15.92
C GLU A 303 22.12 -2.29 17.31
N ILE A 304 23.41 -2.64 17.49
CA ILE A 304 24.15 -2.37 18.71
C ILE A 304 24.97 -1.11 18.51
N ILE A 305 24.83 -0.17 19.43
CA ILE A 305 25.55 1.10 19.40
C ILE A 305 26.36 1.34 20.67
N PRO A 306 27.48 2.04 20.62
CA PRO A 306 28.17 2.52 21.81
C PRO A 306 27.41 3.68 22.45
N THR A 307 27.39 3.72 23.78
CA THR A 307 26.88 4.85 24.58
C THR A 307 27.86 5.16 25.71
N ALA A 308 27.70 6.29 26.38
CA ALA A 308 28.48 6.62 27.54
C ALA A 308 28.38 5.62 28.70
N ALA A 309 27.27 4.83 28.73
CA ALA A 309 27.03 3.81 29.73
C ALA A 309 27.45 2.38 29.29
N GLY A 310 28.16 2.26 28.17
CA GLY A 310 28.48 1.00 27.51
C GLY A 310 27.64 0.78 26.25
N GLU A 311 27.63 -0.44 25.73
CA GLU A 311 26.84 -0.78 24.55
C GLU A 311 25.35 -0.90 24.86
N ALA A 312 24.51 -0.56 23.89
CA ALA A 312 23.06 -0.64 23.97
C ALA A 312 22.42 -1.03 22.63
N TYR A 313 21.20 -1.55 22.66
CA TYR A 313 20.40 -1.71 21.45
C TYR A 313 19.86 -0.36 20.98
N PHE A 314 20.00 -0.08 19.70
CA PHE A 314 19.33 1.02 19.01
C PHE A 314 18.20 0.43 18.18
N ALA A 315 16.97 0.53 18.68
CA ALA A 315 15.79 -0.03 18.02
C ALA A 315 15.02 1.07 17.28
N LYS A 316 15.02 1.01 15.95
CA LYS A 316 14.35 1.94 15.06
C LYS A 316 12.90 1.52 14.81
N VAL A 317 11.97 2.47 14.91
CA VAL A 317 10.54 2.30 14.62
C VAL A 317 10.02 3.52 13.84
N GLY A 318 10.19 3.51 12.55
CA GLY A 318 9.82 4.67 11.71
C GLY A 318 10.72 5.88 11.98
N SER A 319 10.14 6.98 12.47
CA SER A 319 10.88 8.20 12.87
C SER A 319 11.34 8.21 14.32
N GLN A 320 10.88 7.24 15.14
CA GLN A 320 11.35 7.08 16.51
C GLN A 320 12.43 6.00 16.57
N SER A 321 13.42 6.21 17.45
CA SER A 321 14.39 5.21 17.80
C SER A 321 14.56 5.14 19.29
N PHE A 322 14.86 3.96 19.80
CA PHE A 322 14.94 3.66 21.23
C PHE A 322 16.35 3.13 21.54
N VAL A 323 17.06 3.82 22.41
CA VAL A 323 18.32 3.30 22.95
C VAL A 323 17.97 2.47 24.18
N ILE A 324 18.17 1.15 24.10
CA ILE A 324 17.70 0.17 25.08
C ILE A 324 18.90 -0.49 25.73
N PRO A 325 19.09 -0.40 27.06
CA PRO A 325 20.14 -1.13 27.76
C PRO A 325 20.03 -2.65 27.54
N PHE A 326 21.14 -3.35 27.49
CA PHE A 326 21.16 -4.81 27.33
C PHE A 326 20.37 -5.56 28.41
N SER A 327 20.21 -4.97 29.58
CA SER A 327 19.35 -5.49 30.64
C SER A 327 17.84 -5.45 30.33
N HIS A 328 17.44 -4.79 29.23
CA HIS A 328 16.04 -4.46 28.87
C HIS A 328 15.30 -3.67 29.96
N ALA A 329 16.03 -2.97 30.85
CA ALA A 329 15.43 -2.17 31.90
C ALA A 329 14.73 -0.93 31.32
N LYS A 330 13.41 -0.83 31.51
CA LYS A 330 12.60 0.28 30.96
C LYS A 330 13.04 1.66 31.45
N GLN A 331 13.58 1.76 32.66
CA GLN A 331 14.05 3.02 33.25
C GLN A 331 15.27 3.60 32.52
N GLY A 332 16.05 2.80 31.82
CA GLY A 332 17.23 3.25 31.08
C GLY A 332 16.98 3.54 29.61
N ILE A 333 15.75 3.42 29.14
CA ILE A 333 15.44 3.62 27.72
C ILE A 333 15.39 5.10 27.38
N LYS A 334 16.25 5.53 26.43
CA LYS A 334 16.20 6.85 25.81
C LYS A 334 15.44 6.78 24.50
N VAL A 335 14.59 7.76 24.25
CA VAL A 335 13.84 7.87 22.98
C VAL A 335 14.38 9.04 22.18
N LEU A 336 14.69 8.78 20.92
CA LEU A 336 15.12 9.77 19.93
C LEU A 336 14.03 9.93 18.89
N ASN A 337 13.75 11.14 18.44
CA ASN A 337 12.73 11.45 17.43
C ASN A 337 13.37 12.16 16.27
N SER A 338 13.19 11.64 15.07
CA SER A 338 13.58 12.29 13.83
C SER A 338 12.39 12.97 13.15
N LYS A 339 12.63 13.98 12.34
CA LYS A 339 11.62 14.68 11.56
C LYS A 339 10.92 13.77 10.54
N PHE A 340 11.61 12.74 10.04
CA PHE A 340 11.10 11.75 9.08
C PHE A 340 11.52 10.34 9.47
N SER A 341 10.99 9.33 8.78
CA SER A 341 11.28 7.94 9.09
C SER A 341 12.39 7.36 8.25
N PHE A 342 12.96 6.27 8.76
CA PHE A 342 13.99 5.48 8.07
C PHE A 342 13.43 4.09 7.72
N THR A 343 13.84 3.53 6.58
CA THR A 343 13.45 2.18 6.14
C THR A 343 14.39 1.11 6.65
N ASP A 344 15.68 1.32 6.44
CA ASP A 344 16.69 0.31 6.76
C ASP A 344 17.91 0.95 7.41
N MET A 345 18.70 0.14 8.11
CA MET A 345 19.95 0.56 8.69
C MET A 345 20.94 -0.59 8.72
N CYS A 346 22.22 -0.24 8.72
CA CYS A 346 23.34 -1.13 9.00
C CYS A 346 24.46 -0.37 9.72
N LYS A 347 25.35 -1.10 10.40
CA LYS A 347 26.44 -0.51 11.18
C LYS A 347 27.80 -0.95 10.64
N ASP A 348 28.70 -0.01 10.44
CA ASP A 348 30.13 -0.27 10.23
C ASP A 348 30.82 -0.41 11.57
N GLU A 349 31.11 -1.66 11.95
CA GLU A 349 31.78 -1.98 13.21
C GLU A 349 33.19 -1.42 13.29
N ARG A 350 33.90 -1.36 12.16
CA ARG A 350 35.29 -0.89 12.10
C ARG A 350 35.39 0.63 12.17
N GLY A 351 34.49 1.31 11.45
CA GLY A 351 34.47 2.76 11.35
C GLY A 351 33.61 3.45 12.39
N GLY A 352 32.84 2.68 13.20
CA GLY A 352 31.91 3.26 14.18
C GLY A 352 30.82 4.11 13.52
N LYS A 353 30.30 3.69 12.38
CA LYS A 353 29.28 4.44 11.63
C LYS A 353 27.96 3.71 11.64
N LEU A 354 26.86 4.44 11.88
CA LEU A 354 25.49 3.95 11.66
C LEU A 354 24.96 4.54 10.36
N ILE A 355 24.60 3.68 9.42
CA ILE A 355 24.12 4.05 8.10
C ILE A 355 22.61 3.78 8.05
N MET A 356 21.82 4.79 7.69
CA MET A 356 20.36 4.72 7.66
C MET A 356 19.80 5.25 6.34
N GLY A 357 18.86 4.53 5.74
CA GLY A 357 18.13 4.97 4.55
C GLY A 357 16.85 5.70 4.93
N SER A 358 16.66 6.94 4.48
CA SER A 358 15.37 7.62 4.58
C SER A 358 14.42 7.06 3.51
N ALA A 359 13.17 6.85 3.87
CA ALA A 359 12.24 6.27 2.92
C ALA A 359 10.80 6.75 3.06
N GLN A 360 10.53 7.61 3.99
CA GLN A 360 9.15 8.05 4.16
C GLN A 360 8.70 8.98 3.06
N SER A 361 7.57 8.60 2.45
CA SER A 361 6.99 9.33 1.32
C SER A 361 8.01 9.65 0.23
N GLY A 362 8.95 8.72 0.04
CA GLY A 362 9.96 8.82 -0.99
C GLY A 362 11.28 9.44 -0.59
N GLY A 363 11.64 9.37 0.69
CA GLY A 363 12.99 9.74 1.09
C GLY A 363 14.02 9.04 0.21
N SER A 364 14.94 9.80 -0.36
CA SER A 364 15.94 9.34 -1.32
C SER A 364 17.37 9.38 -0.78
N ALA A 365 17.54 9.51 0.54
CA ALA A 365 18.83 9.75 1.11
C ALA A 365 19.38 8.57 1.94
N ILE A 366 20.70 8.44 1.93
CA ILE A 366 21.47 7.67 2.90
C ILE A 366 22.10 8.64 3.88
N HIS A 367 21.93 8.39 5.17
CA HIS A 367 22.47 9.17 6.27
C HIS A 367 23.49 8.35 7.04
N ILE A 368 24.68 8.89 7.22
CA ILE A 368 25.81 8.24 7.88
C ILE A 368 26.10 9.00 9.17
N PHE A 369 25.75 8.41 10.31
CA PHE A 369 26.02 8.95 11.63
C PHE A 369 27.37 8.44 12.16
N ASP A 370 28.22 9.34 12.63
CA ASP A 370 29.48 8.96 13.29
C ASP A 370 29.21 8.67 14.75
N LEU A 371 29.17 7.40 15.14
CA LEU A 371 28.93 6.98 16.52
C LEU A 371 30.07 7.34 17.48
N ASN A 372 31.26 7.71 16.96
CA ASN A 372 32.39 8.18 17.74
C ASN A 372 32.25 9.68 18.09
N ASP A 373 31.36 10.40 17.43
CA ASP A 373 31.04 11.79 17.73
C ASP A 373 29.95 11.84 18.82
N GLU A 374 30.19 12.49 19.95
CA GLU A 374 29.22 12.59 21.04
C GLU A 374 27.93 13.32 20.63
N GLY A 375 27.96 14.13 19.57
CA GLY A 375 26.81 14.85 19.00
C GLY A 375 25.90 14.05 18.09
N TRP A 376 26.21 12.79 17.76
CA TRP A 376 25.45 12.05 16.76
C TRP A 376 23.95 11.88 17.09
N MET A 377 23.59 11.74 18.38
CA MET A 377 22.19 11.64 18.79
C MET A 377 21.44 12.96 18.58
N ALA A 378 22.09 14.09 18.81
CA ALA A 378 21.52 15.40 18.51
C ALA A 378 21.37 15.57 16.98
N ALA A 379 22.38 15.18 16.21
CA ALA A 379 22.30 15.19 14.75
C ALA A 379 21.17 14.30 14.20
N TYR A 380 20.84 13.18 14.88
CA TYR A 380 19.70 12.36 14.52
C TYR A 380 18.36 13.09 14.74
N GLU A 381 18.20 13.80 15.86
CA GLU A 381 16.97 14.52 16.18
C GLU A 381 16.82 15.82 15.35
N GLU A 382 17.90 16.44 14.98
CA GLU A 382 17.96 17.72 14.23
C GLU A 382 18.07 17.52 12.72
N ILE A 383 18.15 16.28 12.24
CA ILE A 383 18.38 15.97 10.83
C ILE A 383 17.41 16.72 9.92
N GLU A 384 17.96 17.41 8.93
CA GLU A 384 17.17 18.12 7.93
C GLU A 384 16.86 17.22 6.71
N PRO A 385 15.66 17.33 6.14
CA PRO A 385 15.31 16.60 4.92
C PRO A 385 16.14 17.09 3.73
N ILE A 386 16.59 16.15 2.93
CA ILE A 386 17.24 16.41 1.63
C ILE A 386 16.53 15.59 0.52
N GLY A 387 16.89 15.83 -0.73
CA GLY A 387 16.39 15.09 -1.88
C GLY A 387 14.87 15.17 -2.02
N ASN A 388 14.24 14.05 -2.28
CA ASN A 388 12.81 14.00 -2.55
C ASN A 388 11.95 14.53 -1.39
N ILE A 389 12.34 14.32 -0.13
CA ILE A 389 11.58 14.86 1.01
C ILE A 389 11.59 16.38 0.99
N ALA A 390 12.76 16.99 0.79
CA ALA A 390 12.87 18.46 0.71
C ALA A 390 12.04 19.02 -0.46
N SER A 391 12.07 18.34 -1.62
CA SER A 391 11.28 18.73 -2.78
C SER A 391 9.78 18.66 -2.52
N ILE A 392 9.31 17.61 -1.84
CA ILE A 392 7.89 17.44 -1.48
C ILE A 392 7.45 18.56 -0.52
N LEU A 393 8.26 18.89 0.48
CA LEU A 393 7.94 19.96 1.44
C LEU A 393 7.85 21.32 0.74
N SER A 394 8.85 21.67 -0.08
CA SER A 394 8.85 22.91 -0.85
C SER A 394 7.64 23.00 -1.79
N SER A 395 7.30 21.89 -2.48
CA SER A 395 6.11 21.83 -3.35
C SER A 395 4.81 21.96 -2.56
N THR A 396 4.77 21.45 -1.32
CA THR A 396 3.61 21.57 -0.43
C THR A 396 3.39 23.02 -0.01
N ASP A 397 4.44 23.73 0.38
CA ASP A 397 4.36 25.14 0.75
C ASP A 397 3.92 26.03 -0.43
N GLU A 398 4.39 25.72 -1.64
CA GLU A 398 3.94 26.36 -2.86
C GLU A 398 2.47 26.09 -3.15
N LEU A 399 2.04 24.83 -3.00
CA LEU A 399 0.66 24.42 -3.22
C LEU A 399 -0.31 25.15 -2.30
N HIS A 400 0.04 25.36 -1.03
CA HIS A 400 -0.77 26.19 -0.11
C HIS A 400 -1.00 27.59 -0.67
N ARG A 401 0.06 28.25 -1.15
CA ARG A 401 -0.03 29.61 -1.72
C ARG A 401 -0.90 29.63 -2.99
N GLN A 402 -0.73 28.65 -3.86
CA GLN A 402 -1.49 28.52 -5.11
C GLN A 402 -2.98 28.30 -4.85
N VAL A 403 -3.33 27.43 -3.91
CA VAL A 403 -4.72 27.15 -3.56
C VAL A 403 -5.38 28.37 -2.92
N GLU A 404 -4.68 29.11 -2.05
CA GLU A 404 -5.23 30.34 -1.49
C GLU A 404 -5.52 31.39 -2.57
N ALA A 405 -4.67 31.54 -3.55
CA ALA A 405 -4.83 32.50 -4.65
C ALA A 405 -5.87 32.06 -5.71
N PHE A 406 -6.27 30.79 -5.71
CA PHE A 406 -7.12 30.25 -6.76
C PHE A 406 -8.56 30.79 -6.69
N THR A 407 -9.12 31.09 -7.87
CA THR A 407 -10.52 31.43 -8.09
C THR A 407 -11.04 30.61 -9.26
N ALA A 408 -12.19 29.95 -9.07
CA ALA A 408 -12.80 29.13 -10.12
C ALA A 408 -13.23 30.03 -11.31
N PRO A 409 -12.99 29.58 -12.55
CA PRO A 409 -13.40 30.34 -13.72
C PRO A 409 -14.94 30.35 -13.86
N GLU A 410 -15.48 31.45 -14.39
CA GLU A 410 -16.94 31.65 -14.53
C GLU A 410 -17.67 30.59 -15.35
N TRP A 411 -16.96 29.93 -16.29
CA TRP A 411 -17.53 28.88 -17.12
C TRP A 411 -17.63 27.53 -16.41
N GLN A 412 -16.97 27.36 -15.28
CA GLN A 412 -17.02 26.12 -14.51
C GLN A 412 -18.40 25.98 -13.87
N ARG A 413 -19.01 24.80 -14.03
CA ARG A 413 -20.31 24.55 -13.38
C ARG A 413 -20.22 24.56 -11.86
N GLU A 414 -21.37 24.72 -11.21
CA GLU A 414 -21.48 24.57 -9.75
C GLU A 414 -20.93 23.22 -9.28
N PRO A 415 -20.17 23.18 -8.18
CA PRO A 415 -19.65 21.96 -7.61
C PRO A 415 -20.75 20.98 -7.22
N ILE A 416 -20.49 19.68 -7.33
CA ILE A 416 -21.39 18.66 -6.77
C ILE A 416 -21.12 18.48 -5.29
N THR A 417 -22.11 17.94 -4.57
CA THR A 417 -21.97 17.68 -3.13
C THR A 417 -20.97 16.56 -2.87
N ILE A 418 -20.07 16.79 -1.93
CA ILE A 418 -19.09 15.83 -1.44
C ILE A 418 -19.12 15.77 0.09
N TYR A 419 -18.86 14.61 0.66
CA TYR A 419 -19.00 14.34 2.09
C TYR A 419 -17.65 13.95 2.70
N ASP A 420 -17.20 14.71 3.72
CA ASP A 420 -16.17 14.29 4.64
C ASP A 420 -16.81 13.47 5.77
N MET A 421 -16.35 12.22 5.98
CA MET A 421 -17.01 11.26 6.85
C MET A 421 -16.41 11.18 8.27
N ASP A 422 -15.34 11.89 8.56
CA ASP A 422 -14.59 11.72 9.82
C ASP A 422 -14.29 13.05 10.51
N ILE A 423 -15.27 13.96 10.55
CA ILE A 423 -15.10 15.25 11.22
C ILE A 423 -15.16 15.08 12.74
N PRO A 424 -14.10 15.41 13.47
CA PRO A 424 -14.12 15.44 14.92
C PRO A 424 -15.00 16.60 15.44
N LYS A 425 -15.50 16.48 16.68
CA LYS A 425 -16.27 17.55 17.32
C LYS A 425 -15.53 18.90 17.41
N GLN A 426 -14.22 18.88 17.53
CA GLN A 426 -13.38 20.08 17.47
C GLN A 426 -12.84 20.21 16.05
N GLN A 427 -13.43 21.09 15.28
CA GLN A 427 -12.99 21.43 13.94
C GLN A 427 -11.79 22.39 14.02
N ASN A 428 -10.88 22.30 13.04
CA ASN A 428 -9.86 23.30 12.83
C ASN A 428 -10.42 24.51 12.03
N GLU A 429 -9.64 25.57 11.90
CA GLU A 429 -10.04 26.80 11.20
C GLU A 429 -10.47 26.54 9.75
N ILE A 430 -9.86 25.57 9.07
CA ILE A 430 -10.16 25.22 7.68
C ILE A 430 -11.56 24.64 7.56
N PHE A 431 -11.93 23.69 8.41
CA PHE A 431 -13.28 23.12 8.39
C PHE A 431 -14.35 24.10 8.85
N THR A 432 -14.00 25.06 9.69
CA THR A 432 -14.89 26.17 10.04
C THR A 432 -15.16 27.05 8.81
N ASP A 433 -14.12 27.45 8.09
CA ASP A 433 -14.25 28.23 6.86
C ASP A 433 -15.06 27.45 5.78
N ILE A 434 -14.78 26.14 5.63
CA ILE A 434 -15.51 25.29 4.69
C ILE A 434 -17.00 25.23 5.04
N ALA A 435 -17.34 25.03 6.30
CA ALA A 435 -18.74 24.94 6.74
C ALA A 435 -19.50 26.26 6.50
N GLU A 436 -18.84 27.40 6.69
CA GLU A 436 -19.44 28.73 6.54
C GLU A 436 -19.58 29.16 5.07
N ASN A 437 -18.62 28.84 4.22
CA ASN A 437 -18.49 29.43 2.89
C ASN A 437 -18.72 28.48 1.72
N TYR A 438 -18.72 27.14 1.94
CA TYR A 438 -18.76 26.15 0.85
C TYR A 438 -19.84 25.08 1.08
N PRO A 439 -21.12 25.38 0.86
CA PRO A 439 -22.26 24.52 1.23
C PRO A 439 -22.31 23.17 0.47
N HIS A 440 -21.53 23.01 -0.59
CA HIS A 440 -21.40 21.74 -1.32
C HIS A 440 -20.46 20.74 -0.64
N VAL A 441 -19.64 21.15 0.33
CA VAL A 441 -18.82 20.25 1.16
C VAL A 441 -19.58 19.98 2.45
N LYS A 442 -19.98 18.73 2.65
CA LYS A 442 -20.74 18.27 3.80
C LYS A 442 -19.83 17.60 4.82
N LEU A 443 -19.92 18.03 6.07
CA LEU A 443 -19.06 17.61 7.15
C LEU A 443 -19.81 16.66 8.10
N LEU A 444 -19.67 15.35 7.90
CA LEU A 444 -20.34 14.35 8.73
C LEU A 444 -19.59 14.09 10.02
N GLY A 445 -20.29 14.16 11.13
CA GLY A 445 -19.74 13.80 12.44
C GLY A 445 -19.37 12.32 12.51
N THR A 446 -18.44 11.97 13.40
CA THR A 446 -18.07 10.58 13.65
C THR A 446 -18.24 10.19 15.10
N CYS A 447 -18.65 8.94 15.35
CA CYS A 447 -18.83 8.39 16.69
C CYS A 447 -17.92 7.18 16.90
N PHE A 448 -16.96 7.31 17.79
CA PHE A 448 -16.10 6.18 18.16
C PHE A 448 -16.80 5.27 19.18
N ILE A 449 -17.27 4.12 18.73
CA ILE A 449 -17.93 3.11 19.54
C ILE A 449 -16.90 2.11 20.08
N THR A 450 -16.70 2.11 21.39
CA THR A 450 -15.81 1.16 22.09
C THR A 450 -16.54 -0.10 22.55
N SER A 451 -17.85 -0.02 22.80
CA SER A 451 -18.72 -1.11 23.18
C SER A 451 -19.92 -1.20 22.24
N ALA A 452 -20.13 -2.38 21.67
CA ALA A 452 -21.30 -2.71 20.88
C ALA A 452 -22.50 -3.02 21.80
N GLU A 453 -23.67 -3.25 21.22
CA GLU A 453 -24.91 -3.51 21.95
C GLU A 453 -24.94 -4.90 22.57
N ASP A 454 -25.42 -4.97 23.81
CA ASP A 454 -25.81 -6.21 24.47
C ASP A 454 -27.26 -6.52 24.12
N TRP A 455 -27.48 -7.38 23.13
CA TRP A 455 -28.81 -7.80 22.68
C TRP A 455 -28.88 -9.30 22.42
N ASP A 456 -30.07 -9.87 22.50
CA ASP A 456 -30.29 -11.32 22.58
C ASP A 456 -30.03 -12.12 21.30
N ARG A 457 -29.83 -11.44 20.18
CA ARG A 457 -29.55 -12.03 18.85
C ARG A 457 -30.52 -13.12 18.35
N LYS A 458 -31.72 -13.19 18.90
CA LYS A 458 -32.76 -14.14 18.44
C LYS A 458 -33.09 -13.97 16.96
N LEU A 459 -32.97 -12.75 16.45
CA LEU A 459 -33.17 -12.43 15.04
C LEU A 459 -32.27 -13.26 14.09
N VAL A 460 -31.10 -13.64 14.57
CA VAL A 460 -30.06 -14.39 13.82
C VAL A 460 -29.76 -15.75 14.45
N ALA A 461 -30.69 -16.27 15.26
CA ALA A 461 -30.54 -17.57 15.91
C ALA A 461 -30.35 -18.71 14.91
N GLY A 462 -29.49 -19.68 15.27
CA GLY A 462 -29.14 -20.81 14.41
C GLY A 462 -28.14 -20.49 13.30
N THR A 463 -27.63 -19.25 13.23
CA THR A 463 -26.60 -18.84 12.27
C THR A 463 -25.27 -18.53 12.98
N PRO A 464 -24.15 -18.44 12.24
CA PRO A 464 -22.87 -18.05 12.85
C PRO A 464 -22.91 -16.69 13.56
N PHE A 465 -23.83 -15.81 13.19
CA PHE A 465 -23.96 -14.46 13.79
C PHE A 465 -24.58 -14.45 15.17
N GLU A 466 -25.26 -15.50 15.58
CA GLU A 466 -25.78 -15.63 16.95
C GLU A 466 -24.67 -15.51 17.99
N THR A 467 -23.52 -16.15 17.71
CA THR A 467 -22.36 -16.18 18.61
C THR A 467 -21.18 -15.34 18.14
N ALA A 468 -21.21 -14.83 16.88
CA ALA A 468 -20.14 -14.01 16.37
C ALA A 468 -19.93 -12.73 17.20
N ARG A 469 -18.70 -12.43 17.55
CA ARG A 469 -18.30 -11.23 18.26
C ARG A 469 -16.96 -10.75 17.72
N ASP A 470 -16.83 -9.46 17.57
CA ASP A 470 -15.53 -8.83 17.33
C ASP A 470 -14.76 -8.73 18.64
N ASN A 471 -13.65 -9.43 18.76
CA ASN A 471 -12.82 -9.48 19.95
C ASN A 471 -12.19 -8.12 20.35
N ARG A 472 -12.26 -7.13 19.47
CA ARG A 472 -11.81 -5.75 19.73
C ARG A 472 -12.88 -4.90 20.41
N LYS A 473 -14.12 -5.39 20.55
CA LYS A 473 -15.25 -4.69 21.10
C LYS A 473 -15.74 -5.39 22.38
N LYS A 474 -16.24 -4.61 23.31
CA LYS A 474 -17.10 -5.08 24.37
C LYS A 474 -18.54 -5.08 23.85
N TYR A 475 -19.40 -5.91 24.41
CA TYR A 475 -20.84 -5.96 24.11
C TYR A 475 -21.60 -5.76 25.40
N THR A 476 -21.63 -4.51 25.87
CA THR A 476 -22.15 -4.13 27.17
C THR A 476 -23.00 -2.87 27.15
N SER A 477 -23.16 -2.23 25.99
CA SER A 477 -23.98 -1.02 25.90
C SER A 477 -25.45 -1.35 25.68
N THR A 478 -26.32 -0.58 26.28
CA THR A 478 -27.77 -0.65 26.05
C THR A 478 -28.14 0.10 24.75
N GLN A 479 -29.32 -0.20 24.22
CA GLN A 479 -29.88 0.47 23.06
C GLN A 479 -29.95 2.01 23.28
N ASP A 480 -30.52 2.46 24.40
CA ASP A 480 -30.70 3.89 24.68
C ASP A 480 -29.37 4.64 24.81
N GLU A 481 -28.37 4.03 25.48
CA GLU A 481 -27.01 4.60 25.55
C GLU A 481 -26.40 4.79 24.15
N LEU A 482 -26.58 3.81 23.26
CA LEU A 482 -26.03 3.85 21.92
C LEU A 482 -26.76 4.86 21.05
N VAL A 483 -28.11 4.87 21.08
CA VAL A 483 -28.88 5.86 20.33
C VAL A 483 -28.48 7.26 20.75
N LYS A 484 -28.42 7.53 22.06
CA LYS A 484 -27.99 8.84 22.55
C LYS A 484 -26.56 9.17 22.09
N LYS A 485 -25.63 8.27 22.28
CA LYS A 485 -24.20 8.50 21.93
C LYS A 485 -24.02 8.78 20.45
N MET A 486 -24.72 8.05 19.59
CA MET A 486 -24.63 8.24 18.14
C MET A 486 -25.26 9.55 17.71
N THR A 487 -26.44 9.89 18.23
CA THR A 487 -27.11 11.15 17.91
C THR A 487 -26.34 12.37 18.43
N ASP A 488 -25.68 12.26 19.59
CA ASP A 488 -24.81 13.32 20.12
C ASP A 488 -23.59 13.61 19.22
N SER A 489 -23.26 12.73 18.25
CA SER A 489 -22.14 12.92 17.33
C SER A 489 -22.51 13.63 16.05
N PHE A 490 -23.79 13.90 15.80
CA PHE A 490 -24.24 14.51 14.57
C PHE A 490 -23.80 15.98 14.46
N THR A 491 -23.34 16.33 13.28
CA THR A 491 -23.18 17.70 12.84
C THR A 491 -24.53 18.19 12.27
N GLU A 492 -24.56 19.36 11.69
CA GLU A 492 -25.72 19.83 10.92
C GLU A 492 -25.98 18.99 9.68
N ASP A 493 -24.91 18.46 9.05
CA ASP A 493 -24.98 17.64 7.85
C ASP A 493 -25.27 16.15 8.15
N GLY A 494 -25.12 15.70 9.39
CA GLY A 494 -25.34 14.31 9.77
C GLY A 494 -24.13 13.61 10.40
N ALA A 495 -24.09 12.29 10.31
CA ALA A 495 -22.98 11.50 10.86
C ALA A 495 -22.64 10.23 10.05
N ALA A 496 -21.39 9.80 10.13
CA ALA A 496 -20.90 8.51 9.68
C ALA A 496 -20.68 7.57 10.89
N LEU A 497 -21.36 6.43 10.88
CA LEU A 497 -21.50 5.53 12.01
C LEU A 497 -21.09 4.11 11.62
N TRP A 498 -20.37 3.39 12.48
CA TRP A 498 -19.94 2.02 12.19
C TRP A 498 -21.02 1.02 12.62
N GLY A 499 -21.57 0.26 11.65
CA GLY A 499 -22.62 -0.72 11.89
C GLY A 499 -22.10 -2.11 12.30
N GLY A 500 -20.89 -2.46 11.87
CA GLY A 500 -20.26 -3.74 12.16
C GLY A 500 -18.81 -3.79 11.69
N HIS A 501 -18.13 -4.94 11.81
CA HIS A 501 -16.75 -5.12 11.36
C HIS A 501 -16.34 -6.61 11.35
N GLY A 502 -15.45 -6.97 10.45
CA GLY A 502 -14.84 -8.31 10.41
C GLY A 502 -15.87 -9.40 10.18
N THR A 503 -16.02 -10.33 11.13
CA THR A 503 -16.99 -11.43 11.07
C THR A 503 -18.32 -11.12 11.70
N ASP A 504 -18.47 -9.94 12.33
CA ASP A 504 -19.70 -9.51 13.01
C ASP A 504 -20.30 -8.27 12.34
N PRO A 505 -21.26 -8.43 11.41
CA PRO A 505 -22.01 -7.31 10.84
C PRO A 505 -23.03 -6.70 11.80
N PHE A 506 -23.33 -7.35 12.92
CA PHE A 506 -24.36 -7.00 13.88
C PHE A 506 -23.78 -6.44 15.18
N TYR A 507 -23.09 -5.29 15.13
CA TYR A 507 -22.71 -4.59 16.37
C TYR A 507 -23.93 -4.13 17.16
N PHE A 508 -25.06 -3.92 16.46
CA PHE A 508 -26.31 -3.41 16.99
C PHE A 508 -27.46 -4.25 16.47
N ASN A 509 -28.54 -4.24 17.24
CA ASN A 509 -29.83 -4.69 16.75
C ASN A 509 -30.25 -3.78 15.58
N PRO A 510 -30.78 -4.33 14.45
CA PRO A 510 -31.33 -3.50 13.38
C PRO A 510 -32.35 -2.45 13.86
N GLU A 511 -33.11 -2.75 14.92
CA GLU A 511 -34.02 -1.79 15.55
C GLU A 511 -33.28 -0.57 16.12
N THR A 512 -32.12 -0.77 16.72
CA THR A 512 -31.27 0.31 17.24
C THR A 512 -30.79 1.23 16.12
N ILE A 513 -30.37 0.64 14.99
CA ILE A 513 -29.98 1.39 13.78
C ILE A 513 -31.17 2.26 13.33
N ASN A 514 -32.37 1.69 13.22
CA ASN A 514 -33.57 2.40 12.82
C ASN A 514 -33.96 3.51 13.80
N LYS A 515 -33.76 3.33 15.11
CA LYS A 515 -33.96 4.40 16.11
C LYS A 515 -33.00 5.56 15.94
N VAL A 516 -31.72 5.26 15.63
CA VAL A 516 -30.72 6.31 15.34
C VAL A 516 -31.08 7.08 14.07
N ILE A 517 -31.50 6.38 13.02
CA ILE A 517 -31.94 6.99 11.76
C ILE A 517 -33.16 7.89 11.99
N ALA A 518 -34.15 7.42 12.78
CA ALA A 518 -35.33 8.21 13.12
C ALA A 518 -34.97 9.46 13.96
N ALA A 519 -34.05 9.32 14.90
CA ALA A 519 -33.57 10.41 15.76
C ALA A 519 -32.69 11.42 14.99
N ALA A 520 -32.23 11.07 13.82
CA ALA A 520 -31.46 11.98 12.94
C ALA A 520 -32.33 13.11 12.36
N ASP A 521 -33.64 12.96 12.38
CA ASP A 521 -34.63 13.97 11.92
C ASP A 521 -34.33 14.46 10.47
N GLY A 522 -34.12 13.51 9.57
CA GLY A 522 -33.81 13.78 8.16
C GLY A 522 -32.35 14.13 7.84
N LYS A 523 -31.49 14.30 8.85
CA LYS A 523 -30.06 14.43 8.64
C LYS A 523 -29.47 13.14 8.06
N LYS A 524 -28.40 13.29 7.28
CA LYS A 524 -27.77 12.14 6.65
C LYS A 524 -27.11 11.20 7.69
N THR A 525 -27.40 9.90 7.58
CA THR A 525 -26.68 8.87 8.32
C THR A 525 -25.97 7.94 7.34
N VAL A 526 -24.66 7.83 7.47
CA VAL A 526 -23.85 6.91 6.66
C VAL A 526 -23.38 5.76 7.54
N TRP A 527 -23.92 4.58 7.30
CA TRP A 527 -23.60 3.38 8.05
C TRP A 527 -22.45 2.62 7.39
N VAL A 528 -21.33 2.52 8.10
CA VAL A 528 -20.06 1.96 7.60
C VAL A 528 -19.86 0.53 8.04
N TRP A 529 -19.65 -0.39 7.09
CA TRP A 529 -19.24 -1.77 7.34
C TRP A 529 -17.90 -2.08 6.70
N PRO A 530 -16.79 -1.98 7.47
CA PRO A 530 -15.47 -2.32 6.95
C PRO A 530 -15.12 -3.78 7.19
N GLU A 531 -14.25 -4.31 6.33
CA GLU A 531 -13.53 -5.59 6.51
C GLU A 531 -14.43 -6.80 6.78
N LEU A 532 -15.67 -6.83 6.32
CA LEU A 532 -16.51 -8.02 6.43
C LEU A 532 -15.88 -9.19 5.65
N THR A 533 -15.69 -10.34 6.30
CA THR A 533 -14.90 -11.44 5.77
C THR A 533 -15.71 -12.53 5.06
N ILE A 534 -17.02 -12.62 5.34
CA ILE A 534 -17.89 -13.71 4.84
C ILE A 534 -19.00 -13.23 3.91
N LEU A 535 -18.81 -12.13 3.26
CA LEU A 535 -19.76 -11.43 2.36
C LEU A 535 -20.27 -12.27 1.18
N TYR A 536 -19.75 -13.45 0.97
CA TYR A 536 -20.05 -14.31 -0.18
C TYR A 536 -20.58 -15.70 0.21
N LYS A 537 -20.63 -16.02 1.50
CA LYS A 537 -21.08 -17.33 1.99
C LYS A 537 -22.59 -17.35 2.18
N ASP A 538 -23.21 -18.50 1.98
CA ASP A 538 -24.65 -18.68 2.19
C ASP A 538 -25.12 -18.23 3.56
N ASP A 539 -24.32 -18.43 4.59
CA ASP A 539 -24.60 -17.92 5.93
C ASP A 539 -24.81 -16.39 5.98
N PHE A 540 -24.23 -15.65 5.02
CA PHE A 540 -24.39 -14.20 4.94
C PHE A 540 -25.77 -13.79 4.43
N GLN A 541 -26.57 -14.70 3.86
CA GLN A 541 -27.94 -14.43 3.41
C GLN A 541 -28.78 -13.83 4.53
N VAL A 542 -28.61 -14.31 5.76
CA VAL A 542 -29.36 -13.76 6.89
C VAL A 542 -28.99 -12.29 7.20
N ALA A 543 -27.74 -11.91 6.96
CA ALA A 543 -27.34 -10.51 7.11
C ALA A 543 -27.94 -9.64 5.98
N MET A 544 -28.02 -10.17 4.76
CA MET A 544 -28.72 -9.49 3.67
C MET A 544 -30.19 -9.30 3.97
N ASP A 545 -30.89 -10.35 4.41
CA ASP A 545 -32.33 -10.35 4.61
C ASP A 545 -32.79 -9.61 5.88
N LYS A 546 -31.97 -9.60 6.94
CA LYS A 546 -32.33 -9.04 8.24
C LYS A 546 -31.69 -7.68 8.53
N LEU A 547 -30.69 -7.28 7.77
CA LEU A 547 -29.97 -6.04 8.02
C LEU A 547 -29.86 -5.20 6.73
N PHE A 548 -29.11 -5.67 5.72
CA PHE A 548 -28.74 -4.82 4.59
C PHE A 548 -29.91 -4.45 3.68
N TYR A 549 -30.73 -5.42 3.24
CA TYR A 549 -31.88 -5.11 2.39
C TYR A 549 -32.95 -4.29 3.12
N PRO A 550 -33.38 -4.63 4.35
CA PRO A 550 -34.33 -3.80 5.09
C PRO A 550 -33.81 -2.37 5.33
N LEU A 551 -32.53 -2.23 5.62
CA LEU A 551 -31.91 -0.91 5.81
C LEU A 551 -31.86 -0.13 4.49
N ALA A 552 -31.54 -0.77 3.38
CA ALA A 552 -31.57 -0.16 2.06
C ALA A 552 -32.99 0.26 1.65
N GLU A 553 -34.00 -0.59 1.86
CA GLU A 553 -35.41 -0.29 1.57
C GLU A 553 -35.96 0.91 2.37
N SER A 554 -35.46 1.11 3.57
CA SER A 554 -35.82 2.26 4.41
C SER A 554 -34.94 3.49 4.17
N GLY A 555 -33.75 3.31 3.64
CA GLY A 555 -32.70 4.31 3.58
C GLY A 555 -33.06 5.52 2.74
N SER A 556 -33.60 5.32 1.55
CA SER A 556 -34.02 6.40 0.65
C SER A 556 -34.98 7.38 1.32
N LYS A 557 -35.93 6.84 2.09
CA LYS A 557 -36.95 7.64 2.79
C LYS A 557 -36.40 8.43 3.97
N ASN A 558 -35.29 7.97 4.53
CA ASN A 558 -34.74 8.46 5.80
C ASN A 558 -33.34 9.07 5.65
N ASN A 559 -32.85 9.30 4.45
CA ASN A 559 -31.51 9.81 4.17
C ASN A 559 -30.38 8.97 4.84
N ALA A 560 -30.57 7.64 4.83
CA ALA A 560 -29.62 6.69 5.40
C ALA A 560 -28.91 5.91 4.30
N MET A 561 -27.57 5.80 4.38
CA MET A 561 -26.71 5.23 3.36
C MET A 561 -25.97 4.02 3.88
N LEU A 562 -25.67 3.07 2.97
CA LEU A 562 -24.83 1.90 3.22
C LEU A 562 -23.44 2.09 2.61
N TYR A 563 -22.45 2.34 3.45
CA TYR A 563 -21.06 2.46 3.04
C TYR A 563 -20.33 1.13 3.27
N ILE A 564 -20.18 0.36 2.21
CA ILE A 564 -19.52 -0.94 2.27
C ILE A 564 -18.04 -0.76 1.91
N ARG A 565 -17.17 -0.81 2.94
CA ARG A 565 -15.73 -0.66 2.79
C ARG A 565 -15.04 -2.02 2.80
N SER A 566 -15.14 -2.75 1.70
CA SER A 566 -14.59 -4.09 1.59
C SER A 566 -13.19 -4.09 0.98
N LYS A 567 -12.40 -5.09 1.31
CA LYS A 567 -11.00 -5.27 0.92
C LYS A 567 -10.81 -6.32 -0.17
N HIS A 568 -9.58 -6.40 -0.67
CA HIS A 568 -9.10 -7.45 -1.57
C HIS A 568 -9.93 -7.57 -2.84
N GLY A 569 -10.21 -8.77 -3.26
CA GLY A 569 -10.96 -9.06 -4.47
C GLY A 569 -12.49 -8.92 -4.37
N PHE A 570 -13.05 -8.25 -3.36
CA PHE A 570 -14.50 -8.17 -3.21
C PHE A 570 -15.18 -7.51 -4.41
N TRP A 571 -14.70 -6.36 -4.85
CA TRP A 571 -15.30 -5.54 -5.90
C TRP A 571 -15.13 -6.09 -7.33
N LEU A 572 -14.36 -7.14 -7.49
CA LEU A 572 -14.16 -7.79 -8.77
C LEU A 572 -14.66 -9.25 -8.77
N SER A 573 -15.03 -9.80 -7.62
CA SER A 573 -15.46 -11.19 -7.50
C SER A 573 -16.71 -11.39 -6.64
N LYS A 574 -16.59 -11.26 -5.34
CA LYS A 574 -17.63 -11.66 -4.37
C LYS A 574 -18.90 -10.83 -4.45
N VAL A 575 -18.83 -9.59 -4.88
CA VAL A 575 -20.00 -8.74 -5.13
C VAL A 575 -20.88 -9.30 -6.26
N TYR A 576 -20.32 -10.08 -7.17
CA TYR A 576 -21.06 -10.71 -8.27
C TYR A 576 -21.73 -12.05 -7.91
N THR A 577 -21.71 -12.44 -6.64
CA THR A 577 -22.51 -13.57 -6.15
C THR A 577 -24.00 -13.19 -6.04
N PRO A 578 -24.93 -14.17 -6.12
CA PRO A 578 -26.37 -13.90 -6.04
C PRO A 578 -26.81 -13.10 -4.81
N LEU A 579 -26.05 -13.20 -3.70
CA LEU A 579 -26.30 -12.44 -2.46
C LEU A 579 -26.37 -10.91 -2.66
N TRP A 580 -25.67 -10.37 -3.66
CA TRP A 580 -25.57 -8.93 -3.92
C TRP A 580 -26.39 -8.47 -5.12
N GLU A 581 -27.17 -9.37 -5.73
CA GLU A 581 -27.85 -9.13 -7.01
C GLU A 581 -28.66 -7.82 -7.03
N ARG A 582 -29.46 -7.56 -6.00
CA ARG A 582 -30.30 -6.33 -5.92
C ARG A 582 -29.46 -5.05 -5.87
N PHE A 583 -28.27 -5.08 -5.26
CA PHE A 583 -27.33 -3.96 -5.31
C PHE A 583 -26.69 -3.83 -6.70
N LEU A 584 -26.40 -4.93 -7.35
CA LEU A 584 -25.85 -4.91 -8.72
C LEU A 584 -26.89 -4.44 -9.75
N ASP A 585 -28.15 -4.79 -9.56
CA ASP A 585 -29.25 -4.40 -10.46
C ASP A 585 -29.64 -2.91 -10.35
N GLY A 586 -29.20 -2.24 -9.29
CA GLY A 586 -29.45 -0.83 -9.06
C GLY A 586 -30.73 -0.52 -8.27
N ASP A 587 -31.38 -1.54 -7.66
CA ASP A 587 -32.56 -1.34 -6.80
C ASP A 587 -32.29 -0.38 -5.65
N PHE A 588 -31.04 -0.26 -5.23
CA PHE A 588 -30.58 0.56 -4.11
C PHE A 588 -29.45 1.53 -4.53
N ALA A 589 -29.50 2.00 -5.79
CA ALA A 589 -28.44 2.85 -6.33
C ALA A 589 -28.21 4.13 -5.53
N ASP A 590 -29.28 4.71 -4.98
CA ASP A 590 -29.28 5.92 -4.16
C ASP A 590 -28.75 5.71 -2.75
N ILE A 591 -28.62 4.46 -2.28
CA ILE A 591 -28.24 4.10 -0.91
C ILE A 591 -26.85 3.46 -0.85
N PHE A 592 -26.49 2.69 -1.86
CA PHE A 592 -25.31 1.86 -1.87
C PHE A 592 -24.05 2.65 -2.23
N ILE A 593 -23.06 2.65 -1.32
CA ILE A 593 -21.80 3.35 -1.50
C ILE A 593 -20.66 2.34 -1.43
N PRO A 594 -20.14 1.85 -2.55
CA PRO A 594 -18.96 0.99 -2.58
C PRO A 594 -17.69 1.75 -2.23
N SER A 595 -16.87 1.16 -1.37
CA SER A 595 -15.58 1.72 -0.95
C SER A 595 -14.56 0.62 -0.63
N MET A 596 -13.30 1.00 -0.47
CA MET A 596 -12.21 0.11 -0.10
C MET A 596 -11.27 0.78 0.90
N GLU A 597 -10.43 0.01 1.58
CA GLU A 597 -9.24 0.53 2.25
C GLU A 597 -8.11 0.74 1.25
N GLU A 598 -7.85 1.98 0.91
CA GLU A 598 -6.95 2.34 -0.19
C GLU A 598 -5.45 2.14 0.11
N THR A 599 -5.13 1.58 1.25
CA THR A 599 -3.76 1.20 1.63
C THR A 599 -3.52 -0.31 1.54
N GLU A 600 -4.45 -1.04 0.96
CA GLU A 600 -4.30 -2.46 0.68
C GLU A 600 -3.29 -2.66 -0.46
N ASP A 601 -2.38 -3.61 -0.31
CA ASP A 601 -1.34 -3.92 -1.30
C ASP A 601 -1.74 -4.94 -2.36
N LYS A 602 -3.03 -5.27 -2.41
CA LYS A 602 -3.56 -6.31 -3.29
C LYS A 602 -4.73 -5.81 -4.10
N SER A 603 -4.66 -5.99 -5.40
CA SER A 603 -5.78 -5.72 -6.31
C SER A 603 -6.38 -4.32 -6.21
N MET A 604 -5.58 -3.30 -5.83
CA MET A 604 -6.05 -1.91 -5.70
C MET A 604 -6.62 -1.37 -7.01
N ASP A 605 -5.92 -1.61 -8.10
CA ASP A 605 -6.30 -1.28 -9.47
C ASP A 605 -7.63 -1.96 -9.88
N LEU A 606 -7.76 -3.24 -9.60
CA LEU A 606 -8.97 -4.02 -9.91
C LEU A 606 -10.15 -3.61 -9.02
N SER A 607 -9.90 -3.32 -7.75
CA SER A 607 -10.92 -2.80 -6.84
C SER A 607 -11.45 -1.44 -7.31
N LEU A 608 -10.57 -0.57 -7.78
CA LEU A 608 -10.96 0.71 -8.37
C LEU A 608 -11.79 0.49 -9.64
N ALA A 609 -11.32 -0.35 -10.55
CA ALA A 609 -12.03 -0.68 -11.78
C ALA A 609 -13.43 -1.27 -11.51
N GLY A 610 -13.58 -2.11 -10.47
CA GLY A 610 -14.86 -2.67 -10.05
C GLY A 610 -15.80 -1.63 -9.44
N ARG A 611 -15.33 -0.79 -8.52
CA ARG A 611 -16.16 0.29 -7.93
C ARG A 611 -16.59 1.30 -8.98
N LEU A 612 -15.68 1.73 -9.84
CA LEU A 612 -16.00 2.59 -10.98
C LEU A 612 -16.99 1.92 -11.94
N GLY A 613 -16.85 0.61 -12.17
CA GLY A 613 -17.78 -0.14 -13.01
C GLY A 613 -19.20 -0.22 -12.44
N LEU A 614 -19.35 -0.39 -11.12
CA LEU A 614 -20.65 -0.33 -10.44
C LEU A 614 -21.27 1.06 -10.55
N TRP A 615 -20.48 2.10 -10.30
CA TRP A 615 -20.94 3.48 -10.43
C TRP A 615 -21.30 3.85 -11.88
N ALA A 616 -20.41 3.58 -12.81
CA ALA A 616 -20.60 3.88 -14.22
C ALA A 616 -21.81 3.13 -14.83
N SER A 617 -22.06 1.89 -14.40
CA SER A 617 -23.20 1.10 -14.86
C SER A 617 -24.54 1.48 -14.19
N GLY A 618 -24.54 2.34 -13.17
CA GLY A 618 -25.75 2.72 -12.45
C GLY A 618 -26.16 1.76 -11.34
N SER A 619 -25.32 0.83 -10.93
CA SER A 619 -25.55 -0.01 -9.74
C SER A 619 -25.49 0.80 -8.45
N CYS A 620 -24.81 1.94 -8.46
CA CYS A 620 -24.82 2.94 -7.41
C CYS A 620 -24.71 4.34 -8.02
N ASP A 621 -25.27 5.34 -7.33
CA ASP A 621 -25.20 6.74 -7.77
C ASP A 621 -23.95 7.45 -7.27
N GLN A 622 -23.34 6.93 -6.22
CA GLN A 622 -22.18 7.52 -5.56
C GLN A 622 -21.24 6.40 -5.11
N TRP A 623 -19.96 6.74 -4.95
CA TRP A 623 -18.98 5.84 -4.40
C TRP A 623 -17.99 6.56 -3.48
N GLY A 624 -17.24 5.79 -2.71
CA GLY A 624 -16.38 6.34 -1.69
C GLY A 624 -14.93 5.90 -1.78
N THR A 625 -14.07 6.71 -1.15
CA THR A 625 -12.65 6.43 -0.96
C THR A 625 -12.27 6.51 0.51
N ARG A 626 -11.20 5.84 0.89
CA ARG A 626 -10.63 5.92 2.23
C ARG A 626 -9.18 6.33 2.20
N CYS A 627 -8.85 7.33 2.99
CA CYS A 627 -7.47 7.70 3.26
C CYS A 627 -7.02 7.01 4.56
N ALA A 628 -6.16 6.01 4.48
CA ALA A 628 -5.71 5.24 5.65
C ALA A 628 -4.17 5.23 5.78
N ARG A 629 -3.70 5.17 7.03
CA ARG A 629 -2.27 5.14 7.35
C ARG A 629 -1.68 3.74 7.47
N ASP A 630 -2.53 2.76 7.71
CA ASP A 630 -2.11 1.38 7.88
C ASP A 630 -2.00 0.68 6.52
N ASN A 631 -0.98 -0.10 6.37
CA ASN A 631 -0.85 -1.01 5.25
C ASN A 631 -1.03 -2.43 5.76
N PRO A 632 -2.00 -3.17 5.25
CA PRO A 632 -2.29 -4.53 5.70
C PRO A 632 -1.34 -5.60 5.16
N SER A 633 -0.29 -5.23 4.43
CA SER A 633 0.71 -6.22 4.01
C SER A 633 1.23 -7.05 5.17
N PHE A 634 1.20 -8.36 5.02
CA PHE A 634 1.58 -9.32 6.06
C PHE A 634 2.97 -9.92 5.86
N VAL A 635 3.73 -9.39 4.92
CA VAL A 635 5.12 -9.76 4.65
C VAL A 635 6.06 -8.63 5.06
N ARG A 636 7.35 -8.78 4.82
CA ARG A 636 8.39 -7.78 5.16
C ARG A 636 8.07 -6.36 4.71
N ASN A 637 7.20 -6.18 3.71
CA ASN A 637 6.72 -4.88 3.24
C ASN A 637 6.10 -4.00 4.33
N ARG A 638 5.70 -4.55 5.48
CA ARG A 638 5.22 -3.76 6.62
C ARG A 638 6.20 -2.72 7.12
N GLN A 639 7.46 -2.88 6.84
CA GLN A 639 8.45 -1.83 7.15
C GLN A 639 8.16 -0.50 6.42
N PHE A 640 7.41 -0.55 5.31
CA PHE A 640 7.01 0.62 4.54
C PHE A 640 5.65 1.18 4.94
N CYS A 641 4.96 0.53 5.86
CA CYS A 641 3.67 0.97 6.34
C CYS A 641 3.80 2.18 7.25
N ASN A 642 2.72 2.95 7.33
CA ASN A 642 2.53 4.00 8.32
C ASN A 642 3.63 5.07 8.30
N GLN A 643 3.70 5.77 7.21
CA GLN A 643 4.66 6.85 7.00
C GLN A 643 4.20 8.15 7.70
N ASN A 644 5.15 8.96 8.15
CA ASN A 644 4.86 10.25 8.78
C ASN A 644 4.55 11.34 7.75
N LEU A 645 4.97 11.16 6.51
CA LEU A 645 4.66 12.05 5.40
C LEU A 645 3.59 11.43 4.52
N PRO A 646 2.33 11.69 4.76
CA PRO A 646 1.23 10.99 4.08
C PRO A 646 0.85 11.58 2.72
N ASN A 647 1.77 12.17 1.97
CA ASN A 647 1.45 12.79 0.70
C ASN A 647 0.90 11.80 -0.34
N HIS A 648 1.18 10.51 -0.20
CA HIS A 648 0.53 9.47 -0.99
C HIS A 648 -0.98 9.39 -0.71
N PHE A 649 -1.44 9.72 0.50
CA PHE A 649 -2.87 9.82 0.80
C PHE A 649 -3.54 10.94 0.03
N LEU A 650 -2.89 12.11 -0.03
CA LEU A 650 -3.37 13.23 -0.84
C LEU A 650 -3.55 12.81 -2.29
N ARG A 651 -2.50 12.27 -2.91
CA ARG A 651 -2.53 11.84 -4.31
C ARG A 651 -3.57 10.77 -4.58
N ASN A 652 -3.66 9.75 -3.71
CA ASN A 652 -4.62 8.68 -3.84
C ASN A 652 -6.06 9.20 -3.73
N SER A 653 -6.35 9.99 -2.70
CA SER A 653 -7.69 10.56 -2.51
C SER A 653 -8.08 11.51 -3.64
N MET A 654 -7.17 12.37 -4.08
CA MET A 654 -7.42 13.26 -5.21
C MET A 654 -7.67 12.51 -6.52
N PHE A 655 -6.92 11.42 -6.76
CA PHE A 655 -7.13 10.56 -7.93
C PHE A 655 -8.53 9.96 -7.94
N HIS A 656 -9.00 9.45 -6.80
CA HIS A 656 -10.34 8.90 -6.67
C HIS A 656 -11.42 9.98 -6.78
N ILE A 657 -11.21 11.13 -6.16
CA ILE A 657 -12.14 12.28 -6.25
C ILE A 657 -12.21 12.79 -7.70
N SER A 658 -11.09 12.82 -8.41
CA SER A 658 -11.06 13.14 -9.85
C SER A 658 -11.84 12.12 -10.72
N TYR A 659 -12.08 10.90 -10.21
CA TYR A 659 -13.00 9.92 -10.77
C TYR A 659 -14.41 9.95 -10.15
N GLY A 660 -14.78 11.02 -9.45
CA GLY A 660 -16.13 11.22 -8.93
C GLY A 660 -16.45 10.54 -7.60
N ALA A 661 -15.44 10.16 -6.80
CA ALA A 661 -15.68 9.75 -5.42
C ALA A 661 -16.23 10.93 -4.61
N THR A 662 -17.40 10.76 -4.00
CA THR A 662 -18.07 11.81 -3.25
C THR A 662 -18.18 11.54 -1.75
N TYR A 663 -17.84 10.37 -1.29
CA TYR A 663 -17.74 10.06 0.14
C TYR A 663 -16.29 9.77 0.51
N VAL A 664 -15.71 10.63 1.33
CA VAL A 664 -14.31 10.54 1.73
C VAL A 664 -14.20 10.15 3.19
N ASN A 665 -13.71 8.93 3.45
CA ASN A 665 -13.45 8.42 4.78
C ASN A 665 -12.01 8.76 5.16
N ASN A 666 -11.81 9.87 5.86
CA ASN A 666 -10.50 10.32 6.30
C ASN A 666 -10.11 9.72 7.65
N PHE A 667 -8.80 9.55 7.85
CA PHE A 667 -8.24 9.54 9.20
C PHE A 667 -7.45 10.82 9.39
N GLN A 668 -7.61 11.46 10.54
CA GLN A 668 -6.73 12.57 10.91
C GLN A 668 -5.28 12.09 10.85
N VAL A 669 -4.53 12.67 9.93
CA VAL A 669 -3.11 12.43 9.79
C VAL A 669 -2.39 13.63 10.38
N THR A 670 -2.01 13.54 11.65
CA THR A 670 -1.06 14.49 12.20
C THR A 670 0.30 14.22 11.56
N SER A 671 0.77 15.11 10.74
CA SER A 671 2.07 15.08 10.12
C SER A 671 2.92 16.24 10.63
N ALA A 672 4.21 16.01 10.86
CA ALA A 672 5.15 17.09 11.11
C ALA A 672 5.37 17.99 9.87
N TYR A 673 4.88 17.57 8.71
CA TYR A 673 5.12 18.19 7.41
C TYR A 673 3.85 18.72 6.75
N GLY A 674 2.85 19.07 7.53
CA GLY A 674 1.71 19.80 7.04
C GLY A 674 0.44 18.99 6.83
N ASP A 675 -0.56 19.71 6.47
CA ASP A 675 -1.94 19.27 6.49
C ASP A 675 -2.40 18.95 5.07
N TYR A 676 -1.88 17.84 4.51
CA TYR A 676 -2.22 17.44 3.14
C TYR A 676 -3.72 17.26 2.91
N LEU A 677 -4.44 16.78 3.92
CA LEU A 677 -5.89 16.65 3.82
C LEU A 677 -6.56 18.02 3.80
N ASP A 678 -6.06 18.96 4.59
CA ASP A 678 -6.59 20.32 4.62
C ASP A 678 -6.43 21.00 3.24
N ILE A 679 -5.26 20.83 2.59
CA ILE A 679 -5.03 21.32 1.22
C ILE A 679 -6.05 20.69 0.25
N MET A 680 -6.26 19.38 0.34
CA MET A 680 -7.21 18.68 -0.52
C MET A 680 -8.63 19.23 -0.35
N TRP A 681 -9.09 19.42 0.88
CA TRP A 681 -10.40 19.94 1.15
C TRP A 681 -10.56 21.41 0.69
N LYS A 682 -9.52 22.23 0.82
CA LYS A 682 -9.52 23.59 0.25
C LYS A 682 -9.59 23.57 -1.28
N MET A 683 -8.86 22.68 -1.95
CA MET A 683 -8.94 22.54 -3.41
C MET A 683 -10.34 22.12 -3.88
N ILE A 684 -10.99 21.21 -3.16
CA ILE A 684 -12.36 20.79 -3.43
C ILE A 684 -13.33 21.97 -3.21
N ALA A 685 -13.24 22.62 -2.07
CA ALA A 685 -14.11 23.72 -1.69
C ALA A 685 -14.05 24.87 -2.70
N LYS A 686 -12.85 25.26 -3.11
CA LYS A 686 -12.63 26.34 -4.09
C LYS A 686 -12.84 25.90 -5.55
N GLY A 687 -13.06 24.61 -5.83
CA GLY A 687 -13.25 24.06 -7.17
C GLY A 687 -11.98 23.93 -8.00
N ALA A 688 -10.79 24.04 -7.40
CA ALA A 688 -9.52 23.77 -8.08
C ALA A 688 -9.42 22.29 -8.46
N LEU A 689 -9.76 21.40 -7.55
CA LEU A 689 -9.97 19.98 -7.83
C LEU A 689 -11.41 19.79 -8.35
N PHE A 690 -11.53 19.48 -9.64
CA PHE A 690 -12.84 19.22 -10.26
C PHE A 690 -13.35 17.84 -9.88
N VAL A 691 -14.58 17.75 -9.37
CA VAL A 691 -15.26 16.49 -9.03
C VAL A 691 -16.28 16.19 -10.13
N PRO A 692 -16.01 15.24 -11.02
CA PRO A 692 -16.89 14.98 -12.16
C PRO A 692 -18.09 14.12 -11.78
N LYS A 693 -19.15 14.26 -12.58
CA LYS A 693 -20.20 13.26 -12.70
C LYS A 693 -19.75 12.14 -13.65
N ARG A 694 -20.39 10.97 -13.59
CA ARG A 694 -20.01 9.83 -14.43
C ARG A 694 -20.13 10.10 -15.94
N GLU A 695 -21.15 10.88 -16.32
CA GLU A 695 -21.36 11.31 -17.69
C GLU A 695 -20.41 12.40 -18.20
N GLU A 696 -19.53 12.94 -17.36
CA GLU A 696 -18.51 13.91 -17.74
C GLU A 696 -17.14 13.25 -17.97
N ILE A 697 -16.92 12.03 -17.45
CA ILE A 697 -15.62 11.34 -17.56
C ILE A 697 -15.39 10.83 -18.98
N VAL A 698 -14.21 11.15 -19.51
CA VAL A 698 -13.78 10.75 -20.86
C VAL A 698 -12.47 9.93 -20.85
N SER A 699 -12.07 9.45 -19.67
CA SER A 699 -10.87 8.64 -19.45
C SER A 699 -11.19 7.17 -19.10
N PHE A 700 -12.40 6.70 -19.35
CA PHE A 700 -12.69 5.28 -19.35
C PHE A 700 -12.25 4.65 -20.68
N SER A 701 -11.74 3.43 -20.63
CA SER A 701 -11.49 2.66 -21.85
C SER A 701 -12.82 2.35 -22.55
N PRO A 702 -12.89 2.39 -23.88
CA PRO A 702 -14.05 1.87 -24.60
C PRO A 702 -14.26 0.37 -24.44
N VAL A 703 -13.29 -0.37 -23.93
CA VAL A 703 -13.42 -1.78 -23.56
C VAL A 703 -13.77 -1.89 -22.10
N HIS A 704 -14.79 -2.70 -21.76
CA HIS A 704 -15.11 -3.07 -20.38
C HIS A 704 -15.25 -4.57 -20.20
N LEU A 705 -15.08 -5.06 -18.98
CA LEU A 705 -15.13 -6.46 -18.62
C LEU A 705 -16.34 -6.72 -17.73
N SER A 706 -17.26 -7.56 -18.19
CA SER A 706 -18.40 -8.00 -17.41
C SER A 706 -18.09 -9.28 -16.66
N VAL A 707 -18.29 -9.25 -15.35
CA VAL A 707 -18.12 -10.41 -14.49
C VAL A 707 -19.44 -11.11 -14.32
N LEU A 708 -19.45 -12.39 -14.67
CA LEU A 708 -20.53 -13.34 -14.45
C LEU A 708 -20.53 -13.81 -12.99
N GLU A 709 -21.42 -14.71 -12.62
CA GLU A 709 -21.28 -15.42 -11.34
C GLU A 709 -19.88 -16.02 -11.26
N PRO A 710 -19.08 -15.65 -10.25
CA PRO A 710 -17.67 -15.99 -10.23
C PRO A 710 -17.44 -17.48 -9.97
N ALA A 711 -16.49 -18.05 -10.69
CA ALA A 711 -16.04 -19.40 -10.45
C ALA A 711 -15.48 -19.57 -9.03
N LYS A 712 -15.57 -20.80 -8.51
CA LYS A 712 -15.08 -21.11 -7.15
C LYS A 712 -13.60 -20.72 -6.97
N GLU A 713 -12.77 -20.95 -7.97
CA GLU A 713 -11.35 -20.64 -7.97
C GLU A 713 -11.13 -19.13 -7.82
N MET A 714 -11.91 -18.30 -8.49
CA MET A 714 -11.87 -16.86 -8.36
C MET A 714 -12.26 -16.42 -6.94
N ILE A 715 -13.32 -17.00 -6.37
CA ILE A 715 -13.73 -16.72 -4.99
C ILE A 715 -12.64 -17.12 -4.00
N ASP A 716 -12.00 -18.25 -4.19
CA ASP A 716 -10.95 -18.75 -3.33
C ASP A 716 -9.71 -17.85 -3.38
N GLU A 717 -9.29 -17.41 -4.57
CA GLU A 717 -8.18 -16.47 -4.74
C GLU A 717 -8.52 -15.08 -4.17
N ALA A 718 -9.74 -14.63 -4.35
CA ALA A 718 -10.22 -13.36 -3.79
C ALA A 718 -10.53 -13.43 -2.30
N ASN A 719 -10.39 -14.61 -1.68
CA ASN A 719 -10.68 -14.78 -0.27
C ASN A 719 -9.64 -14.08 0.58
N SER A 720 -10.11 -13.08 1.28
CA SER A 720 -9.36 -12.10 2.00
C SER A 720 -8.36 -12.62 3.02
N ASN A 721 -7.49 -11.78 3.50
CA ASN A 721 -6.67 -11.87 4.73
C ASN A 721 -5.87 -13.17 4.92
N THR A 722 -6.20 -14.24 4.24
CA THR A 722 -5.44 -15.46 4.27
C THR A 722 -4.32 -15.37 3.25
N VAL A 723 -3.19 -15.07 3.77
CA VAL A 723 -1.91 -15.23 3.11
C VAL A 723 -1.67 -16.73 2.98
N THR A 724 -2.59 -17.43 2.36
CA THR A 724 -2.46 -18.86 2.22
C THR A 724 -1.78 -19.14 0.92
N ILE A 725 -0.56 -19.62 1.04
CA ILE A 725 0.07 -20.29 -0.07
C ILE A 725 -0.62 -21.63 -0.20
N ARG A 726 -1.60 -21.70 -1.04
CA ARG A 726 -2.25 -22.94 -1.47
C ARG A 726 -1.46 -23.57 -2.61
N LEU A 727 -0.14 -23.61 -2.49
CA LEU A 727 0.67 -24.23 -3.52
C LEU A 727 0.99 -25.65 -3.12
N THR A 728 0.17 -26.58 -3.59
CA THR A 728 0.68 -27.95 -3.74
C THR A 728 1.49 -28.03 -5.05
N PRO A 729 2.47 -28.91 -5.14
CA PRO A 729 3.14 -29.18 -6.43
C PRO A 729 2.15 -29.52 -7.56
N GLU A 730 1.04 -30.17 -7.22
CA GLU A 730 -0.02 -30.50 -8.18
C GLU A 730 -0.77 -29.23 -8.63
N LEU A 731 -1.07 -28.29 -7.73
CA LEU A 731 -1.69 -27.01 -8.08
C LEU A 731 -0.73 -26.11 -8.85
N GLU A 732 0.57 -26.15 -8.53
CA GLU A 732 1.59 -25.49 -9.33
C GLU A 732 1.72 -26.11 -10.73
N ALA A 733 1.67 -27.42 -10.84
CA ALA A 733 1.72 -28.13 -12.12
C ALA A 733 0.43 -27.98 -12.92
N ALA A 734 -0.72 -27.90 -12.24
CA ALA A 734 -2.05 -27.74 -12.83
C ALA A 734 -2.45 -26.28 -13.02
N LYS A 735 -1.51 -25.36 -13.11
CA LYS A 735 -1.77 -23.90 -13.27
C LYS A 735 -2.78 -23.67 -14.40
N GLN A 736 -4.03 -23.57 -13.97
CA GLN A 736 -5.05 -23.05 -14.83
C GLN A 736 -4.85 -21.54 -14.92
N PRO A 737 -4.61 -20.97 -16.09
CA PRO A 737 -4.49 -19.53 -16.22
C PRO A 737 -5.81 -18.89 -15.81
N MET A 738 -5.76 -17.91 -14.90
CA MET A 738 -6.92 -17.16 -14.46
C MET A 738 -6.88 -15.76 -15.04
N VAL A 739 -8.03 -15.20 -15.35
CA VAL A 739 -8.17 -13.80 -15.83
C VAL A 739 -7.59 -12.83 -14.81
N PHE A 740 -7.88 -13.06 -13.53
CA PHE A 740 -7.31 -12.32 -12.42
C PHE A 740 -6.28 -13.20 -11.74
N ASP A 741 -5.09 -13.26 -12.29
CA ASP A 741 -4.05 -14.12 -11.79
C ASP A 741 -3.59 -13.64 -10.40
N ARG A 742 -3.68 -14.54 -9.42
CA ARG A 742 -3.13 -14.36 -8.07
C ARG A 742 -3.61 -13.09 -7.32
N MET A 743 -4.91 -12.83 -7.39
CA MET A 743 -5.55 -11.71 -6.69
C MET A 743 -5.28 -11.66 -5.19
N CYS A 744 -5.20 -12.80 -4.56
CA CYS A 744 -5.02 -12.95 -3.12
C CYS A 744 -3.55 -13.18 -2.75
N GLY A 745 -2.63 -12.62 -3.54
CA GLY A 745 -1.20 -12.85 -3.34
C GLY A 745 -0.71 -12.42 -1.97
N VAL A 746 -0.02 -13.31 -1.30
CA VAL A 746 0.92 -13.07 -0.21
C VAL A 746 2.06 -12.17 -0.66
N TRP A 747 2.06 -11.78 -1.89
CA TRP A 747 3.21 -11.35 -2.65
C TRP A 747 3.15 -9.86 -2.85
N GLY A 748 3.43 -9.13 -1.81
CA GLY A 748 3.83 -7.77 -2.04
C GLY A 748 4.93 -7.76 -3.10
N ALA A 749 4.72 -6.97 -4.14
CA ALA A 749 5.66 -6.80 -5.25
C ALA A 749 5.93 -8.04 -6.13
N ALA A 750 5.06 -9.05 -6.12
CA ALA A 750 5.15 -10.15 -7.09
C ALA A 750 4.89 -9.66 -8.51
N ALA A 751 5.68 -10.10 -9.46
CA ALA A 751 5.43 -9.87 -10.87
C ALA A 751 4.10 -10.50 -11.28
N VAL A 752 3.36 -9.85 -12.17
CA VAL A 752 2.13 -10.37 -12.75
C VAL A 752 2.40 -11.07 -14.07
N THR A 753 1.57 -12.06 -14.40
CA THR A 753 1.65 -12.76 -15.69
C THR A 753 1.22 -11.87 -16.84
N GLU A 754 1.54 -12.25 -18.06
CA GLU A 754 1.12 -11.50 -19.27
C GLU A 754 -0.39 -11.43 -19.40
N TRP A 755 -1.09 -12.50 -19.03
CA TRP A 755 -2.56 -12.62 -19.13
C TRP A 755 -3.31 -12.06 -17.93
N ASP A 756 -2.61 -11.63 -16.86
CA ASP A 756 -3.27 -10.98 -15.72
C ASP A 756 -3.94 -9.69 -16.17
N PHE A 757 -5.23 -9.57 -15.89
CA PHE A 757 -6.03 -8.43 -16.31
C PHE A 757 -5.47 -7.09 -15.80
N SER A 758 -4.88 -7.05 -14.60
CA SER A 758 -4.22 -5.86 -14.07
C SER A 758 -3.05 -5.39 -14.95
N ARG A 759 -2.36 -6.31 -15.61
CA ARG A 759 -1.20 -5.97 -16.42
C ARG A 759 -1.60 -5.22 -17.69
N TYR A 760 -2.42 -5.83 -18.54
CA TYR A 760 -2.74 -5.23 -19.84
C TYR A 760 -3.86 -4.18 -19.77
N ALA A 761 -4.79 -4.31 -18.81
CA ALA A 761 -5.86 -3.33 -18.64
C ALA A 761 -5.42 -2.09 -17.85
N ALA A 762 -4.58 -2.25 -16.84
CA ALA A 762 -4.19 -1.19 -15.93
C ALA A 762 -2.70 -0.81 -15.99
N GLY A 763 -1.88 -1.55 -16.72
CA GLY A 763 -0.43 -1.31 -16.81
C GLY A 763 0.34 -1.73 -15.54
N VAL A 764 -0.21 -2.62 -14.72
CA VAL A 764 0.42 -3.08 -13.49
C VAL A 764 1.52 -4.09 -13.82
N LYS A 765 2.75 -3.78 -13.48
CA LYS A 765 3.91 -4.65 -13.74
C LYS A 765 4.15 -5.66 -12.62
N ASP A 766 3.76 -5.31 -11.42
CA ASP A 766 3.90 -6.11 -10.21
C ASP A 766 2.83 -5.71 -9.17
N ARG A 767 2.75 -6.46 -8.08
CA ARG A 767 1.75 -6.20 -7.02
C ARG A 767 2.36 -5.40 -5.87
N ARG A 768 3.07 -4.36 -6.20
CA ARG A 768 3.64 -3.44 -5.22
C ARG A 768 2.57 -2.61 -4.51
N LEU A 769 3.02 -1.91 -3.47
CA LEU A 769 2.24 -0.91 -2.75
C LEU A 769 2.02 0.40 -3.54
N ASN A 770 2.10 0.34 -4.84
CA ASN A 770 1.71 1.43 -5.73
C ASN A 770 0.27 1.23 -6.11
N PHE A 771 -0.57 2.04 -5.59
CA PHE A 771 -2.00 1.90 -5.80
C PHE A 771 -2.59 2.93 -6.77
N LEU A 772 -1.78 3.74 -7.41
CA LEU A 772 -2.17 4.53 -8.57
C LEU A 772 -1.68 3.82 -9.82
N ALA A 773 -2.55 3.02 -10.42
CA ALA A 773 -2.25 2.37 -11.68
C ALA A 773 -2.30 3.37 -12.83
N PRO A 774 -1.43 3.24 -13.84
CA PRO A 774 -1.34 4.22 -14.93
C PRO A 774 -2.56 4.24 -15.86
N TYR A 775 -3.20 3.10 -16.13
CA TYR A 775 -4.32 2.99 -17.08
C TYR A 775 -4.07 3.76 -18.38
N ASN A 776 -2.94 3.57 -19.03
CA ASN A 776 -2.49 4.37 -20.18
C ASN A 776 -3.53 4.52 -21.30
N ASN A 777 -4.41 3.52 -21.45
CA ASN A 777 -5.47 3.48 -22.47
C ASN A 777 -6.88 3.78 -21.89
N GLY A 778 -6.93 4.44 -20.72
CA GLY A 778 -8.16 4.63 -19.96
C GLY A 778 -8.50 3.45 -19.04
N VAL A 779 -9.32 3.71 -18.03
CA VAL A 779 -9.72 2.67 -17.06
C VAL A 779 -10.63 1.65 -17.71
N VAL A 780 -10.21 0.40 -17.73
CA VAL A 780 -11.04 -0.73 -18.16
C VAL A 780 -11.98 -1.08 -17.01
N LEU A 781 -13.24 -0.69 -17.13
CA LEU A 781 -14.25 -0.91 -16.09
C LEU A 781 -14.57 -2.40 -15.91
N ILE A 782 -14.79 -2.82 -14.68
CA ILE A 782 -15.31 -4.15 -14.33
C ILE A 782 -16.78 -3.95 -13.93
N THR A 783 -17.71 -4.55 -14.67
CA THR A 783 -19.15 -4.27 -14.58
C THR A 783 -19.98 -5.53 -14.41
N PRO A 784 -21.24 -5.43 -13.94
CA PRO A 784 -22.23 -6.48 -14.21
C PRO A 784 -22.50 -6.60 -15.72
N PRO A 785 -22.92 -7.75 -16.24
CA PRO A 785 -23.22 -7.91 -17.66
C PRO A 785 -24.23 -6.88 -18.17
N GLN A 786 -23.91 -6.23 -19.30
CA GLN A 786 -24.64 -5.09 -19.83
C GLN A 786 -25.59 -5.47 -20.99
N GLN A 787 -25.23 -6.48 -21.75
CA GLN A 787 -25.99 -6.89 -22.93
C GLN A 787 -25.82 -8.39 -23.19
N GLY A 788 -26.51 -8.89 -24.19
CA GLY A 788 -26.44 -10.29 -24.61
C GLY A 788 -27.13 -11.28 -23.66
N LYS A 789 -26.69 -12.53 -23.72
CA LYS A 789 -27.28 -13.66 -22.97
C LYS A 789 -27.16 -13.48 -21.45
N PHE A 790 -26.10 -12.83 -21.00
CA PHE A 790 -25.78 -12.75 -19.60
C PHE A 790 -26.37 -11.52 -18.90
N ALA A 791 -26.89 -10.56 -19.65
CA ALA A 791 -27.49 -9.37 -19.08
C ALA A 791 -28.85 -9.69 -18.46
N LYS A 792 -29.09 -9.12 -17.27
CA LYS A 792 -30.40 -9.19 -16.63
C LYS A 792 -31.35 -8.19 -17.30
N SER A 793 -32.43 -8.71 -17.89
CA SER A 793 -33.43 -7.85 -18.52
C SER A 793 -34.20 -7.07 -17.46
N GLY A 794 -34.32 -5.74 -17.65
CA GLY A 794 -35.06 -4.87 -16.76
C GLY A 794 -34.35 -4.50 -15.44
N ALA A 795 -33.03 -4.66 -15.37
CA ALA A 795 -32.27 -4.14 -14.22
C ALA A 795 -32.51 -2.64 -14.04
N SER A 796 -32.74 -2.21 -12.80
CA SER A 796 -33.07 -0.81 -12.45
C SER A 796 -31.94 0.17 -12.85
N ARG A 797 -30.69 -0.30 -12.84
CA ARG A 797 -29.51 0.47 -13.23
C ARG A 797 -29.48 0.94 -14.69
N GLY A 798 -30.29 0.34 -15.56
CA GLY A 798 -30.20 0.57 -17.01
C GLY A 798 -28.95 -0.05 -17.64
N LYS A 799 -28.39 0.62 -18.63
CA LYS A 799 -27.21 0.18 -19.37
C LYS A 799 -26.04 1.13 -19.14
N LEU A 800 -24.84 0.58 -19.11
CA LEU A 800 -23.59 1.34 -19.01
C LEU A 800 -23.52 2.52 -20.02
N VAL A 801 -23.88 2.26 -21.26
CA VAL A 801 -23.85 3.26 -22.35
C VAL A 801 -24.75 4.47 -22.12
N ASP A 802 -25.83 4.30 -21.35
CA ASP A 802 -26.78 5.38 -21.06
C ASP A 802 -26.29 6.29 -19.91
N ASN A 803 -25.38 5.80 -19.07
CA ASN A 803 -24.85 6.48 -17.91
C ASN A 803 -23.50 7.17 -18.19
N LEU A 804 -22.80 6.78 -19.24
CA LEU A 804 -21.50 7.35 -19.60
C LEU A 804 -21.62 8.58 -20.50
N HIS A 805 -20.50 9.28 -20.64
CA HIS A 805 -20.37 10.38 -21.62
C HIS A 805 -20.79 9.88 -23.03
N PRO A 806 -21.58 10.68 -23.79
CA PRO A 806 -22.11 10.24 -25.08
C PRO A 806 -21.07 9.80 -26.12
N ILE A 807 -19.79 10.17 -25.97
CA ILE A 807 -18.71 9.65 -26.85
C ILE A 807 -18.65 8.12 -26.87
N TYR A 808 -19.08 7.46 -25.77
CA TYR A 808 -19.02 6.00 -25.65
C TYR A 808 -20.13 5.26 -26.41
N LYS A 809 -21.20 5.96 -26.86
CA LYS A 809 -22.38 5.30 -27.46
C LYS A 809 -22.08 4.35 -28.62
N SER A 810 -21.06 4.68 -29.41
CA SER A 810 -20.71 3.92 -30.62
C SER A 810 -19.42 3.11 -30.50
N ILE A 811 -18.69 3.22 -29.40
CA ILE A 811 -17.34 2.66 -29.30
C ILE A 811 -17.18 1.61 -28.21
N LEU A 812 -18.18 1.41 -27.32
CA LEU A 812 -18.10 0.42 -26.24
C LEU A 812 -18.02 -1.00 -26.78
N LYS A 813 -17.13 -1.79 -26.18
CA LYS A 813 -16.99 -3.24 -26.39
C LYS A 813 -17.00 -3.95 -25.07
N GLU A 814 -17.79 -5.03 -24.97
CA GLU A 814 -17.97 -5.82 -23.76
C GLU A 814 -17.33 -7.20 -23.89
N TYR A 815 -16.59 -7.61 -22.88
CA TYR A 815 -16.04 -8.93 -22.70
C TYR A 815 -16.60 -9.58 -21.44
N TYR A 816 -16.70 -10.91 -21.41
CA TYR A 816 -17.36 -11.65 -20.32
C TYR A 816 -16.40 -12.64 -19.68
N THR A 817 -16.41 -12.72 -18.34
CA THR A 817 -15.58 -13.64 -17.58
C THR A 817 -16.26 -14.11 -16.29
N ASP A 818 -15.96 -15.36 -15.88
CA ASP A 818 -16.25 -15.87 -14.53
C ASP A 818 -15.02 -15.74 -13.60
N GLY A 819 -13.96 -15.07 -14.11
CA GLY A 819 -12.67 -14.88 -13.42
C GLY A 819 -11.62 -15.95 -13.75
N VAL A 820 -12.03 -17.06 -14.33
CA VAL A 820 -11.14 -18.14 -14.78
C VAL A 820 -11.10 -18.19 -16.31
N TYR A 821 -12.25 -18.07 -16.95
CA TYR A 821 -12.38 -18.11 -18.41
C TYR A 821 -13.01 -16.85 -18.96
N TYR A 822 -12.74 -16.60 -20.24
CA TYR A 822 -13.53 -15.67 -21.05
C TYR A 822 -14.62 -16.41 -21.81
N TYR A 823 -15.70 -15.69 -22.11
CA TYR A 823 -16.86 -16.24 -22.80
C TYR A 823 -17.25 -15.41 -24.02
N SER A 824 -17.77 -16.08 -25.07
CA SER A 824 -18.46 -15.37 -26.16
C SER A 824 -19.78 -14.76 -25.64
N ALA A 825 -20.25 -13.67 -26.27
CA ALA A 825 -21.49 -12.98 -25.87
C ALA A 825 -22.76 -13.88 -25.89
N ASP A 826 -22.78 -14.91 -26.72
CA ASP A 826 -23.86 -15.92 -26.78
C ASP A 826 -23.66 -17.07 -25.77
N GLY A 827 -22.54 -17.06 -25.03
CA GLY A 827 -22.19 -18.09 -24.03
C GLY A 827 -21.85 -19.46 -24.59
N LYS A 828 -21.68 -19.60 -25.89
CA LYS A 828 -21.45 -20.92 -26.53
C LYS A 828 -19.97 -21.30 -26.52
N LYS A 829 -19.06 -20.32 -26.48
CA LYS A 829 -17.63 -20.56 -26.52
C LYS A 829 -17.00 -20.08 -25.22
N LYS A 830 -16.03 -20.84 -24.78
CA LYS A 830 -15.21 -20.59 -23.60
C LYS A 830 -13.73 -20.53 -24.02
N TYR A 831 -12.98 -19.57 -23.50
CA TYR A 831 -11.60 -19.31 -23.87
C TYR A 831 -10.69 -19.28 -22.63
N MET A 832 -9.48 -19.80 -22.78
CA MET A 832 -8.44 -19.73 -21.76
C MET A 832 -7.91 -18.30 -21.60
N ALA A 833 -7.59 -17.90 -20.38
CA ALA A 833 -7.16 -16.54 -20.07
C ALA A 833 -5.83 -16.19 -20.76
N ASP A 834 -4.86 -17.13 -20.75
CA ASP A 834 -3.51 -16.96 -21.31
C ASP A 834 -3.45 -16.91 -22.85
N GLU A 835 -4.53 -17.26 -23.50
CA GLU A 835 -4.66 -17.17 -24.96
C GLU A 835 -5.52 -15.96 -25.37
N TYR A 836 -6.66 -15.77 -24.69
CA TYR A 836 -7.66 -14.80 -25.16
C TYR A 836 -7.36 -13.36 -24.73
N TYR A 837 -6.54 -13.15 -23.70
CA TYR A 837 -6.16 -11.80 -23.26
C TYR A 837 -5.61 -10.93 -24.38
N LYS A 838 -4.87 -11.51 -25.34
CA LYS A 838 -4.30 -10.81 -26.50
C LYS A 838 -5.35 -10.14 -27.39
N VAL A 839 -6.56 -10.72 -27.46
CA VAL A 839 -7.67 -10.12 -28.20
C VAL A 839 -8.15 -8.86 -27.48
N ILE A 840 -8.29 -8.93 -26.17
CA ILE A 840 -8.77 -7.83 -25.33
C ILE A 840 -7.72 -6.71 -25.27
N GLU A 841 -6.44 -7.05 -25.07
CA GLU A 841 -5.33 -6.10 -25.05
C GLU A 841 -5.28 -5.30 -26.35
N ARG A 842 -5.30 -5.97 -27.50
CA ARG A 842 -5.33 -5.31 -28.81
C ARG A 842 -6.54 -4.38 -28.97
N ASP A 843 -7.71 -4.78 -28.49
CA ASP A 843 -8.92 -3.98 -28.59
C ASP A 843 -8.89 -2.77 -27.65
N ILE A 844 -8.28 -2.90 -26.46
CA ILE A 844 -8.01 -1.76 -25.56
C ILE A 844 -7.10 -0.74 -26.26
N GLU A 845 -5.97 -1.17 -26.81
CA GLU A 845 -5.03 -0.30 -27.50
C GLU A 845 -5.63 0.38 -28.73
N ALA A 846 -6.38 -0.37 -29.53
CA ALA A 846 -7.00 0.15 -30.74
C ALA A 846 -8.08 1.17 -30.43
N SER A 847 -8.92 0.91 -29.43
CA SER A 847 -10.05 1.77 -29.08
C SER A 847 -9.63 3.02 -28.29
N ALA A 848 -8.49 3.01 -27.63
CA ALA A 848 -7.93 4.18 -26.93
C ALA A 848 -7.75 5.39 -27.89
N LYS A 849 -7.49 5.12 -29.18
CA LYS A 849 -7.37 6.16 -30.21
C LYS A 849 -8.69 6.90 -30.50
N LEU A 850 -9.81 6.35 -30.05
CA LEU A 850 -11.14 6.94 -30.19
C LEU A 850 -11.50 7.88 -29.03
N LEU A 851 -10.65 7.92 -27.99
CA LEU A 851 -10.80 8.86 -26.88
C LEU A 851 -10.34 10.27 -27.25
N PRO A 852 -10.81 11.31 -26.58
CA PRO A 852 -10.32 12.68 -26.79
C PRO A 852 -8.81 12.77 -26.57
N LEU A 853 -8.30 12.14 -25.54
CA LEU A 853 -6.88 12.04 -25.22
C LEU A 853 -6.58 10.78 -24.39
N THR A 854 -5.30 10.42 -24.35
CA THR A 854 -4.74 9.44 -23.41
C THR A 854 -3.44 9.99 -22.84
N VAL A 855 -2.96 9.39 -21.77
CA VAL A 855 -1.70 9.82 -21.13
C VAL A 855 -0.78 8.61 -20.96
N SER A 856 0.49 8.79 -21.27
CA SER A 856 1.55 7.83 -20.99
C SER A 856 2.64 8.45 -20.12
N GLY A 857 3.34 7.60 -19.39
CA GLY A 857 4.45 7.97 -18.52
C GLY A 857 4.72 6.86 -17.51
N ASP A 858 5.97 6.73 -17.07
CA ASP A 858 6.30 5.73 -16.07
C ASP A 858 5.77 6.16 -14.70
N ASN A 859 4.90 5.33 -14.08
CA ASN A 859 4.19 5.64 -12.84
C ASN A 859 3.41 6.98 -12.88
N VAL A 860 2.78 7.27 -14.01
CA VAL A 860 1.86 8.41 -14.16
C VAL A 860 0.42 7.90 -14.13
N ALA A 861 -0.35 8.33 -13.15
CA ALA A 861 -1.80 8.11 -13.11
C ALA A 861 -2.54 9.36 -13.59
N TRP A 862 -3.70 9.21 -14.21
CA TRP A 862 -4.41 10.32 -14.83
C TRP A 862 -5.92 10.13 -14.88
N VAL A 863 -6.62 11.25 -14.93
CA VAL A 863 -8.08 11.31 -15.15
C VAL A 863 -8.39 12.46 -16.07
N ALA A 864 -9.39 12.30 -16.95
CA ALA A 864 -9.91 13.37 -17.80
C ALA A 864 -11.44 13.41 -17.77
N ALA A 865 -12.00 14.62 -17.67
CA ALA A 865 -13.43 14.88 -17.70
C ALA A 865 -13.75 16.13 -18.51
N GLU A 866 -14.89 16.15 -19.25
CA GLU A 866 -15.42 17.35 -19.88
C GLU A 866 -16.10 18.20 -18.80
N SER A 867 -15.45 19.29 -18.41
CA SER A 867 -15.94 20.19 -17.35
C SER A 867 -16.91 21.27 -17.87
N ALA A 868 -16.81 21.57 -19.16
CA ALA A 868 -17.69 22.46 -19.90
C ALA A 868 -17.49 22.23 -21.41
N PRO A 869 -18.38 22.72 -22.28
CA PRO A 869 -18.20 22.61 -23.71
C PRO A 869 -16.84 23.14 -24.16
N LYS A 870 -16.01 22.32 -24.80
CA LYS A 870 -14.61 22.59 -25.19
C LYS A 870 -13.60 22.68 -24.04
N HIS A 871 -13.94 22.33 -22.84
CA HIS A 871 -13.02 22.35 -21.70
C HIS A 871 -12.87 20.94 -21.11
N LEU A 872 -11.64 20.44 -21.08
CA LEU A 872 -11.27 19.20 -20.44
C LEU A 872 -10.44 19.48 -19.19
N ARG A 873 -10.91 19.02 -18.05
CA ARG A 873 -10.10 18.93 -16.84
C ARG A 873 -9.30 17.65 -16.88
N VAL A 874 -7.99 17.77 -16.81
CA VAL A 874 -7.07 16.63 -16.79
C VAL A 874 -6.23 16.72 -15.53
N SER A 875 -6.32 15.68 -14.70
CA SER A 875 -5.51 15.54 -13.50
C SER A 875 -4.44 14.48 -13.75
N LEU A 876 -3.17 14.84 -13.53
CA LEU A 876 -2.01 13.97 -13.65
C LEU A 876 -1.36 13.80 -12.29
N PHE A 877 -0.99 12.58 -11.91
CA PHE A 877 -0.45 12.25 -10.60
C PHE A 877 0.85 11.47 -10.70
N ASP A 878 1.82 11.78 -9.83
CA ASP A 878 2.90 10.84 -9.53
C ASP A 878 2.31 9.60 -8.85
N GLY A 879 2.35 8.46 -9.54
CA GLY A 879 1.79 7.18 -9.09
C GLY A 879 2.67 6.39 -8.12
N GLY A 880 3.85 6.91 -7.75
CA GLY A 880 4.74 6.24 -6.80
C GLY A 880 4.21 6.29 -5.36
N TYR A 881 4.17 5.15 -4.67
CA TYR A 881 3.73 5.05 -3.27
C TYR A 881 4.82 5.48 -2.30
N VAL A 882 5.81 4.62 -2.09
CA VAL A 882 6.97 4.91 -1.24
C VAL A 882 8.16 5.47 -2.04
N ASN A 883 8.02 5.54 -3.35
CA ASN A 883 9.04 5.98 -4.30
C ASN A 883 8.53 7.14 -5.18
N PRO A 884 7.99 8.22 -4.61
CA PRO A 884 7.67 9.40 -5.41
C PRO A 884 8.92 9.90 -6.11
N ALA A 885 8.69 10.45 -7.29
CA ALA A 885 9.75 11.06 -8.09
C ALA A 885 9.15 12.11 -9.03
N GLU A 886 9.98 12.97 -9.58
CA GLU A 886 9.57 13.74 -10.73
C GLU A 886 9.19 12.78 -11.87
N ARG A 887 8.01 12.98 -12.51
CA ARG A 887 7.52 12.13 -13.59
C ARG A 887 7.36 12.92 -14.88
N ARG A 888 7.81 12.32 -15.96
CA ARG A 888 7.49 12.82 -17.31
C ARG A 888 6.19 12.19 -17.76
N ALA A 889 5.24 13.02 -18.19
CA ALA A 889 3.96 12.63 -18.73
C ALA A 889 3.82 13.13 -20.16
N THR A 890 3.29 12.30 -21.04
CA THR A 890 2.96 12.67 -22.42
C THR A 890 1.46 12.53 -22.62
N ILE A 891 0.78 13.64 -22.91
CA ILE A 891 -0.61 13.63 -23.32
C ILE A 891 -0.66 13.40 -24.83
N HIS A 892 -1.38 12.38 -25.27
CA HIS A 892 -1.61 12.04 -26.67
C HIS A 892 -3.04 12.45 -27.04
N PHE A 893 -3.19 13.40 -27.96
CA PHE A 893 -4.50 13.88 -28.40
C PHE A 893 -5.05 13.00 -29.52
N GLY A 894 -6.19 12.34 -29.25
CA GLY A 894 -6.90 11.49 -30.18
C GLY A 894 -7.85 12.29 -31.07
N THR A 895 -9.13 12.40 -30.65
CA THR A 895 -10.21 12.97 -31.46
C THR A 895 -10.32 14.49 -31.41
N VAL A 896 -9.62 15.18 -30.51
CA VAL A 896 -9.60 16.64 -30.36
C VAL A 896 -8.20 17.20 -30.58
N THR A 897 -8.13 18.52 -30.84
CA THR A 897 -6.89 19.28 -30.88
C THR A 897 -6.92 20.36 -29.81
N PRO A 898 -5.90 20.46 -28.96
CA PRO A 898 -5.87 21.51 -27.94
C PRO A 898 -5.62 22.86 -28.60
N VAL A 899 -6.36 23.87 -28.15
CA VAL A 899 -6.13 25.28 -28.47
C VAL A 899 -5.23 25.90 -27.39
N LYS A 900 -5.44 25.46 -26.13
CA LYS A 900 -4.67 25.93 -24.97
C LYS A 900 -4.61 24.83 -23.92
N ILE A 901 -3.46 24.72 -23.25
CA ILE A 901 -3.24 23.81 -22.12
C ILE A 901 -2.67 24.65 -20.98
N ILE A 902 -3.40 24.78 -19.87
CA ILE A 902 -2.96 25.57 -18.72
C ILE A 902 -3.00 24.76 -17.42
N ASN A 903 -2.05 25.04 -16.53
CA ASN A 903 -2.13 24.60 -15.16
C ASN A 903 -3.18 25.44 -14.41
N VAL A 904 -4.16 24.78 -13.85
CA VAL A 904 -5.30 25.39 -13.16
C VAL A 904 -4.89 26.27 -11.99
N LEU A 905 -3.87 25.87 -11.26
CA LEU A 905 -3.41 26.56 -10.05
C LEU A 905 -2.45 27.73 -10.35
N THR A 906 -1.58 27.56 -11.33
CA THR A 906 -0.54 28.54 -11.62
C THR A 906 -0.82 29.43 -12.83
N GLY A 907 -1.74 29.04 -13.71
CA GLY A 907 -1.97 29.69 -14.99
C GLY A 907 -0.84 29.43 -16.02
N GLU A 908 0.16 28.62 -15.70
CA GLU A 908 1.22 28.26 -16.64
C GLU A 908 0.66 27.57 -17.87
N GLU A 909 1.16 27.98 -19.05
CA GLU A 909 0.72 27.43 -20.33
C GLU A 909 1.76 26.42 -20.85
N TYR A 910 1.29 25.23 -21.26
CA TYR A 910 2.11 24.17 -21.81
C TYR A 910 1.99 24.11 -23.34
N LYS A 911 3.07 23.69 -23.96
CA LYS A 911 3.16 23.63 -25.42
C LYS A 911 2.56 22.32 -25.95
N PHE A 912 1.85 22.45 -27.06
CA PHE A 912 1.37 21.34 -27.87
C PHE A 912 2.25 21.21 -29.13
N ASP A 913 2.67 19.98 -29.45
CA ASP A 913 3.32 19.66 -30.71
C ASP A 913 2.29 19.12 -31.70
N PRO A 914 1.94 19.90 -32.76
CA PRO A 914 0.98 19.46 -33.77
C PRO A 914 1.46 18.28 -34.61
N SER A 915 2.77 18.09 -34.74
CA SER A 915 3.35 17.03 -35.58
C SER A 915 3.17 15.64 -34.99
N SER A 916 3.39 15.51 -33.68
CA SER A 916 3.20 14.28 -32.93
C SER A 916 1.81 14.21 -32.29
N ARG A 917 1.04 15.31 -32.27
CA ARG A 917 -0.21 15.47 -31.54
C ARG A 917 -0.05 15.19 -30.02
N THR A 918 1.04 15.68 -29.44
CA THR A 918 1.37 15.44 -28.02
C THR A 918 1.66 16.73 -27.26
N ALA A 919 1.54 16.65 -25.95
CA ALA A 919 2.10 17.63 -25.02
C ALA A 919 2.92 16.88 -23.96
N GLU A 920 4.14 17.31 -23.74
CA GLU A 920 5.02 16.77 -22.71
C GLU A 920 5.01 17.67 -21.50
N LEU A 921 4.87 17.07 -20.32
CA LEU A 921 4.77 17.76 -19.04
C LEU A 921 5.61 17.05 -17.99
N THR A 922 5.99 17.82 -16.98
CA THR A 922 6.70 17.28 -15.81
C THR A 922 5.82 17.41 -14.58
N ILE A 923 5.52 16.30 -13.91
CA ILE A 923 4.81 16.24 -12.65
C ILE A 923 5.84 16.32 -11.53
N PRO A 924 5.73 17.27 -10.58
CA PRO A 924 6.69 17.37 -9.49
C PRO A 924 6.68 16.12 -8.60
N CYS A 925 7.82 15.83 -7.97
CA CYS A 925 7.99 14.68 -7.07
C CYS A 925 6.91 14.66 -5.97
N GLY A 926 6.18 13.54 -5.88
CA GLY A 926 5.13 13.33 -4.89
C GLY A 926 3.90 14.23 -5.06
N MET A 927 3.73 14.87 -6.21
CA MET A 927 2.69 15.86 -6.48
C MET A 927 1.81 15.47 -7.68
N PHE A 928 1.14 16.45 -8.21
CA PHE A 928 0.17 16.33 -9.29
C PHE A 928 0.16 17.61 -10.15
N LEU A 929 -0.46 17.52 -11.32
CA LEU A 929 -0.83 18.69 -12.14
C LEU A 929 -2.34 18.66 -12.39
N LEU A 930 -2.99 19.78 -12.21
CA LEU A 930 -4.39 20.00 -12.58
C LEU A 930 -4.42 20.90 -13.80
N LEU A 931 -4.91 20.36 -14.92
CA LEU A 931 -4.89 21.06 -16.21
C LEU A 931 -6.31 21.43 -16.64
N ASP A 932 -6.46 22.58 -17.27
CA ASP A 932 -7.57 22.90 -18.14
C ASP A 932 -7.09 22.93 -19.58
N ILE A 933 -7.72 22.13 -20.43
CA ILE A 933 -7.40 22.02 -21.85
C ILE A 933 -8.59 22.54 -22.65
N THR A 934 -8.40 23.71 -23.30
CA THR A 934 -9.39 24.22 -24.25
C THR A 934 -9.19 23.53 -25.60
N THR A 935 -10.26 22.94 -26.15
CA THR A 935 -10.23 22.17 -27.40
C THR A 935 -10.81 22.96 -28.59
N ASP A 936 -10.40 22.58 -29.81
CA ASP A 936 -10.87 23.16 -31.07
C ASP A 936 -12.37 23.02 -31.27
N LYS A 937 -12.97 21.96 -30.78
CA LYS A 937 -14.39 21.60 -30.92
C LYS A 937 -14.97 21.03 -29.64
N LYS A 938 -16.27 21.01 -29.53
CA LYS A 938 -16.98 20.22 -28.51
C LYS A 938 -16.76 18.74 -28.76
N LEU A 939 -16.84 17.92 -27.73
CA LEU A 939 -16.71 16.45 -27.85
C LEU A 939 -17.89 15.85 -28.62
N ILE A 940 -19.06 16.48 -28.50
CA ILE A 940 -20.32 16.10 -29.17
C ILE A 940 -21.01 17.35 -29.66
#